data_263146890e9df5e0c17c8cb3873d0205
#
_entry.id   263146890e9df5e0c17c8cb3873d0205
#
_cell.length_a   1.000
_cell.length_b   1.000
_cell.length_c   1.000
_cell.angle_alpha   90.00
_cell.angle_beta   90.00
_cell.angle_gamma   90.00
#
_symmetry.space_group_name_H-M   'P 1'
#
loop_
_entity.id
_entity.type
_entity.pdbx_description
1 polymer ?
#
loop_
_entity_poly.entity_id
_entity_poly.type
_entity_poly.pdbx_seq_one_letter_code
_entity_poly.pdbx_strand_id
1 'polypeptide(L)'
;MGAAVMVEGTTQGSVTDIDGYFKQSVASNATLLFKYVGYKDQKKKITQKGASVDLGAIPMEPDAVMLKDVVITSSIAVARKTPVAVSTVDPVFIEDKIGSQELPQILKSTPGVYASNEGGGFGDSNIKIRGFKSEYVAMMINGVPMNGMENQKVYMSNWGGLIDVASSIQVQRGLGASKVSTPSVGGSQNIITKTTDAKKGGFISYGMGNDGYSKVMFSVSSGLTKDGWAFTLLGARDKRDGYIQGTESEAYTWFMSIAKRINDNHQLSFTAFGAPQWHNQRNMANGLNIKEYQRVKQWMGEESPYRYNSTFGYRNGQVMNSSRNEYHKPQMSLNHLWQINHKSSLSTAAYMSIGTGAGYSGTGVTGYTSSWYGTASDGTVNTQFRCPDGTFDYDAVDKLNADNYTNPVNVSGMPGYKGSLMIMNKASNDHFWTGLISTYTTKFGDYFDFYGGIDFRYYKGLHKNVITDLFGGQYYVDSYNRKSVLAENSVNGGVTSWVNQKLGVGDVIRRDYDGFVMYEGGFAQLEYNKDKVSAFVSGGLTNTSYWRKDRFYYSGDKQLSSKKHYLGGNVKAGLNYNLDDYNNVFFNTGFISRAPIFDNTFINSQSSHERNPDAKNEKVYSFELGYGYRSQYFSANVNAYYTMWKDKALYDTGSYEDVNGASQRWTMNMTGAQANHMGIELDFIAKPFRWMEVNGMFSWGDWRWNGTAKGFMMNTEGQIMANSRGEVVTDMSNVDQYKYTIEMDNVQVGGSAQTTAALGVTFRPMKGLRLNADWNFFARNYADYDIDASQATQKEAYVVEKPWEIPSWSTFDVSAGYTFDFGKIRATLSGNVNNLFNQEYIADARDGSNHDWETATRVIYGWGRTYTVRLKFSF
;
A
#
# COMPACT_ATOMS: atom_id res chain seq x y z
N MET A 1 -27.11 14.66 -3.48
CA MET A 1 -26.49 15.86 -4.11
C MET A 1 -26.68 15.83 -5.62
N GLY A 2 -27.17 16.93 -6.21
CA GLY A 2 -27.29 17.11 -7.67
C GLY A 2 -28.36 16.29 -8.38
N ALA A 3 -29.31 15.69 -7.67
CA ALA A 3 -30.50 15.14 -8.32
C ALA A 3 -31.36 16.27 -8.90
N ALA A 4 -31.79 16.14 -10.14
CA ALA A 4 -32.69 17.09 -10.76
C ALA A 4 -34.12 16.83 -10.28
N VAL A 5 -34.78 17.88 -9.82
CA VAL A 5 -36.18 17.86 -9.40
C VAL A 5 -36.96 18.72 -10.35
N MET A 6 -37.73 18.13 -11.24
CA MET A 6 -38.45 18.81 -12.31
C MET A 6 -39.94 18.75 -12.08
N VAL A 7 -40.68 19.79 -12.46
CA VAL A 7 -42.12 19.75 -12.52
C VAL A 7 -42.51 19.11 -13.86
N GLU A 8 -43.19 17.96 -13.79
CA GLU A 8 -43.56 17.17 -14.98
C GLU A 8 -44.38 18.01 -15.99
N GLY A 9 -43.99 17.95 -17.25
CA GLY A 9 -44.59 18.69 -18.32
C GLY A 9 -44.21 20.19 -18.43
N THR A 10 -43.25 20.64 -17.64
CA THR A 10 -42.72 22.01 -17.67
C THR A 10 -41.21 22.07 -17.76
N THR A 11 -40.62 23.23 -17.99
CA THR A 11 -39.20 23.51 -17.95
C THR A 11 -38.71 23.95 -16.53
N GLN A 12 -39.64 24.01 -15.55
CA GLN A 12 -39.33 24.39 -14.17
C GLN A 12 -38.68 23.22 -13.42
N GLY A 13 -37.56 23.50 -12.78
CA GLY A 13 -36.87 22.49 -11.96
C GLY A 13 -35.82 23.13 -11.06
N SER A 14 -35.40 22.38 -10.08
CA SER A 14 -34.27 22.66 -9.19
C SER A 14 -33.34 21.44 -9.11
N VAL A 15 -32.19 21.65 -8.53
CA VAL A 15 -31.23 20.57 -8.30
C VAL A 15 -31.01 20.45 -6.80
N THR A 16 -30.94 19.23 -6.29
CA THR A 16 -30.64 19.03 -4.87
C THR A 16 -29.23 19.58 -4.54
N ASP A 17 -29.14 20.22 -3.38
CA ASP A 17 -27.85 20.69 -2.85
C ASP A 17 -26.92 19.53 -2.42
N ILE A 18 -25.80 19.88 -1.83
CA ILE A 18 -24.78 18.90 -1.41
C ILE A 18 -25.30 17.90 -0.37
N ASP A 19 -26.29 18.30 0.42
CA ASP A 19 -26.91 17.47 1.46
C ASP A 19 -28.15 16.71 0.95
N GLY A 20 -28.46 16.84 -0.35
CA GLY A 20 -29.61 16.20 -1.00
C GLY A 20 -30.94 16.94 -0.82
N TYR A 21 -30.97 18.16 -0.26
CA TYR A 21 -32.18 18.96 -0.11
C TYR A 21 -32.50 19.74 -1.38
N PHE A 22 -33.78 19.94 -1.62
CA PHE A 22 -34.27 20.80 -2.67
C PHE A 22 -35.43 21.67 -2.19
N LYS A 23 -35.64 22.79 -2.86
CA LYS A 23 -36.82 23.64 -2.69
C LYS A 23 -37.33 24.02 -4.08
N GLN A 24 -38.59 23.70 -4.36
CA GLN A 24 -39.23 23.92 -5.65
C GLN A 24 -40.60 24.52 -5.48
N SER A 25 -40.87 25.64 -6.13
CA SER A 25 -42.24 26.19 -6.23
C SER A 25 -43.02 25.40 -7.26
N VAL A 26 -44.20 24.91 -6.87
CA VAL A 26 -45.06 24.09 -7.75
C VAL A 26 -46.51 24.51 -7.59
N ALA A 27 -47.31 24.28 -8.64
CA ALA A 27 -48.76 24.39 -8.55
C ALA A 27 -49.36 23.27 -7.69
N SER A 28 -50.55 23.48 -7.14
CA SER A 28 -51.24 22.41 -6.44
C SER A 28 -51.57 21.26 -7.41
N ASN A 29 -51.40 20.00 -6.94
CA ASN A 29 -51.52 18.80 -7.75
C ASN A 29 -50.42 18.56 -8.82
N ALA A 30 -49.31 19.33 -8.80
CA ALA A 30 -48.21 19.07 -9.71
C ALA A 30 -47.55 17.72 -9.38
N THR A 31 -46.97 17.08 -10.40
CA THR A 31 -46.12 15.91 -10.24
C THR A 31 -44.67 16.35 -10.32
N LEU A 32 -43.86 16.03 -9.31
CA LEU A 32 -42.44 16.20 -9.34
C LEU A 32 -41.77 14.95 -9.92
N LEU A 33 -40.84 15.15 -10.84
CA LEU A 33 -40.03 14.12 -11.45
C LEU A 33 -38.61 14.30 -10.89
N PHE A 34 -38.13 13.26 -10.18
CA PHE A 34 -36.78 13.20 -9.64
C PHE A 34 -35.90 12.40 -10.57
N LYS A 35 -34.83 13.00 -11.02
CA LYS A 35 -33.82 12.39 -11.91
C LYS A 35 -32.44 12.51 -11.32
N TYR A 36 -31.76 11.40 -11.25
CA TYR A 36 -30.35 11.37 -10.85
C TYR A 36 -29.61 10.32 -11.68
N VAL A 37 -28.42 10.67 -12.15
CA VAL A 37 -27.63 9.75 -12.99
C VAL A 37 -27.35 8.47 -12.22
N GLY A 38 -27.67 7.32 -12.82
CA GLY A 38 -27.52 6.02 -12.18
C GLY A 38 -28.70 5.57 -11.31
N TYR A 39 -29.78 6.34 -11.27
CA TYR A 39 -30.99 6.01 -10.50
C TYR A 39 -32.24 6.03 -11.38
N LYS A 40 -33.22 5.19 -11.05
CA LYS A 40 -34.52 5.19 -11.71
C LYS A 40 -35.24 6.51 -11.48
N ASP A 41 -35.85 7.05 -12.53
CA ASP A 41 -36.71 8.23 -12.42
C ASP A 41 -37.83 7.96 -11.43
N GLN A 42 -38.01 8.80 -10.45
CA GLN A 42 -39.14 8.73 -9.51
C GLN A 42 -40.12 9.86 -9.75
N LYS A 43 -41.40 9.57 -9.62
CA LYS A 43 -42.48 10.56 -9.68
C LYS A 43 -43.20 10.65 -8.34
N LYS A 44 -43.45 11.86 -7.87
CA LYS A 44 -44.24 12.10 -6.67
C LYS A 44 -45.28 13.21 -6.92
N LYS A 45 -46.54 12.87 -6.85
CA LYS A 45 -47.64 13.83 -7.00
C LYS A 45 -47.82 14.59 -5.68
N ILE A 46 -47.93 15.90 -5.76
CA ILE A 46 -48.15 16.77 -4.61
C ILE A 46 -49.65 16.84 -4.36
N THR A 47 -50.09 16.10 -3.36
CA THR A 47 -51.56 16.07 -2.97
C THR A 47 -51.84 16.95 -1.76
N GLN A 48 -50.79 17.38 -1.07
CA GLN A 48 -50.95 18.24 0.13
C GLN A 48 -51.16 19.68 -0.28
N LYS A 49 -52.00 20.41 0.46
CA LYS A 49 -52.29 21.83 0.28
C LYS A 49 -51.61 22.60 1.43
N GLY A 50 -50.79 23.62 1.09
CA GLY A 50 -50.13 24.47 2.05
C GLY A 50 -49.13 25.40 1.37
N ALA A 51 -48.74 26.49 2.07
CA ALA A 51 -47.77 27.43 1.58
C ALA A 51 -46.32 26.81 1.51
N SER A 52 -46.10 25.75 2.26
CA SER A 52 -44.89 24.95 2.24
C SER A 52 -45.23 23.50 2.60
N VAL A 53 -44.74 22.54 1.83
CA VAL A 53 -45.01 21.12 2.00
C VAL A 53 -43.68 20.39 2.10
N ASP A 54 -43.40 19.72 3.22
CA ASP A 54 -42.26 18.84 3.40
C ASP A 54 -42.62 17.48 2.84
N LEU A 55 -41.86 17.02 1.84
CA LEU A 55 -42.07 15.73 1.17
C LEU A 55 -41.34 14.58 1.86
N GLY A 56 -40.57 14.89 2.89
CA GLY A 56 -39.69 13.93 3.57
C GLY A 56 -38.57 13.42 2.67
N ALA A 57 -37.90 12.35 3.09
CA ALA A 57 -36.86 11.69 2.29
C ALA A 57 -37.50 10.92 1.12
N ILE A 58 -36.98 11.13 -0.06
CA ILE A 58 -37.39 10.42 -1.30
C ILE A 58 -36.24 9.50 -1.71
N PRO A 59 -36.25 8.24 -1.30
CA PRO A 59 -35.18 7.31 -1.65
C PRO A 59 -35.26 7.00 -3.15
N MET A 60 -34.19 7.26 -3.86
CA MET A 60 -34.07 6.89 -5.28
C MET A 60 -33.49 5.48 -5.39
N GLU A 61 -34.09 4.65 -6.23
CA GLU A 61 -33.58 3.31 -6.51
C GLU A 61 -32.50 3.38 -7.60
N PRO A 62 -31.36 2.72 -7.43
CA PRO A 62 -30.35 2.62 -8.48
C PRO A 62 -30.98 2.04 -9.77
N ASP A 63 -30.76 2.71 -10.90
CA ASP A 63 -31.19 2.19 -12.20
C ASP A 63 -30.13 1.23 -12.74
N ALA A 64 -30.46 -0.06 -12.72
CA ALA A 64 -29.58 -1.10 -13.25
C ALA A 64 -29.36 -1.02 -14.78
N VAL A 65 -30.08 -0.14 -15.48
CA VAL A 65 -30.06 -0.02 -16.97
C VAL A 65 -29.19 1.17 -17.43
N MET A 66 -28.93 2.18 -16.57
CA MET A 66 -28.05 3.29 -16.92
C MET A 66 -26.62 2.95 -16.56
N LEU A 67 -25.74 3.01 -17.55
CA LEU A 67 -24.27 2.96 -17.48
C LEU A 67 -23.72 2.46 -16.14
N LYS A 68 -23.76 1.15 -15.95
CA LYS A 68 -22.88 0.56 -14.92
C LYS A 68 -21.47 0.98 -15.30
N ASP A 69 -20.80 1.66 -14.39
CA ASP A 69 -19.36 1.80 -14.52
C ASP A 69 -18.79 0.42 -14.85
N VAL A 70 -17.89 0.37 -15.83
CA VAL A 70 -17.12 -0.85 -16.11
C VAL A 70 -16.05 -0.99 -15.02
N VAL A 71 -16.48 -0.88 -13.79
CA VAL A 71 -15.80 -1.46 -12.65
C VAL A 71 -16.06 -2.96 -12.79
N ILE A 72 -15.07 -3.77 -12.47
CA ILE A 72 -15.33 -5.19 -12.23
C ILE A 72 -16.33 -5.22 -11.07
N THR A 73 -17.65 -5.16 -11.40
CA THR A 73 -18.75 -5.04 -10.42
C THR A 73 -18.76 -6.19 -9.44
N SER A 74 -18.04 -7.26 -9.79
CA SER A 74 -17.78 -8.40 -8.93
C SER A 74 -16.94 -8.07 -7.68
N SER A 75 -16.19 -6.95 -7.65
CA SER A 75 -15.35 -6.59 -6.51
C SER A 75 -16.03 -5.72 -5.45
N ILE A 76 -17.29 -5.31 -5.66
CA ILE A 76 -18.03 -4.42 -4.76
C ILE A 76 -18.93 -5.23 -3.83
N ALA A 77 -18.72 -5.11 -2.52
CA ALA A 77 -19.61 -5.68 -1.51
C ALA A 77 -20.83 -4.79 -1.29
N VAL A 78 -21.98 -5.42 -1.18
CA VAL A 78 -23.27 -4.75 -0.95
C VAL A 78 -23.72 -5.00 0.49
N ALA A 79 -23.93 -3.92 1.26
CA ALA A 79 -24.38 -4.01 2.65
C ALA A 79 -25.68 -4.80 2.78
N ARG A 80 -25.79 -5.67 3.81
CA ARG A 80 -26.92 -6.56 4.13
C ARG A 80 -27.20 -7.67 3.10
N LYS A 81 -26.39 -7.76 2.02
CA LYS A 81 -26.45 -8.87 1.05
C LYS A 81 -25.15 -9.65 1.03
N THR A 82 -24.03 -8.94 1.02
CA THR A 82 -22.72 -9.58 1.06
C THR A 82 -22.31 -9.78 2.52
N PRO A 83 -22.15 -11.01 3.01
CA PRO A 83 -21.82 -11.29 4.41
C PRO A 83 -20.34 -11.05 4.71
N VAL A 84 -19.89 -9.80 4.70
CA VAL A 84 -18.51 -9.39 4.94
C VAL A 84 -18.45 -8.09 5.72
N ALA A 85 -17.38 -7.92 6.48
CA ALA A 85 -17.07 -6.65 7.13
C ALA A 85 -16.54 -5.66 6.09
N VAL A 86 -17.32 -4.65 5.74
CA VAL A 86 -16.98 -3.65 4.74
C VAL A 86 -17.19 -2.24 5.25
N SER A 87 -16.24 -1.35 4.95
CA SER A 87 -16.35 0.09 5.14
C SER A 87 -16.15 0.80 3.81
N THR A 88 -17.00 1.81 3.54
CA THR A 88 -16.88 2.63 2.34
C THR A 88 -16.60 4.06 2.74
N VAL A 89 -15.52 4.61 2.19
CA VAL A 89 -15.13 6.02 2.37
C VAL A 89 -15.65 6.79 1.16
N ASP A 90 -16.49 7.76 1.41
CA ASP A 90 -17.13 8.54 0.34
C ASP A 90 -16.27 9.73 -0.13
N PRO A 91 -16.57 10.33 -1.31
CA PRO A 91 -15.75 11.41 -1.87
C PRO A 91 -15.76 12.67 -1.01
N VAL A 92 -16.84 12.95 -0.30
CA VAL A 92 -16.94 14.17 0.54
C VAL A 92 -16.02 14.04 1.74
N PHE A 93 -16.02 12.87 2.38
CA PHE A 93 -15.08 12.56 3.45
C PHE A 93 -13.62 12.70 3.00
N ILE A 94 -13.31 12.16 1.82
CA ILE A 94 -11.97 12.27 1.22
C ILE A 94 -11.63 13.76 0.98
N GLU A 95 -12.51 14.52 0.35
CA GLU A 95 -12.26 15.92 0.01
C GLU A 95 -12.05 16.81 1.24
N ASP A 96 -12.80 16.57 2.31
CA ASP A 96 -12.74 17.36 3.55
C ASP A 96 -11.46 17.07 4.37
N LYS A 97 -10.94 15.84 4.33
CA LYS A 97 -9.88 15.40 5.24
C LYS A 97 -8.51 15.20 4.62
N ILE A 98 -8.43 15.17 3.28
CA ILE A 98 -7.17 14.85 2.61
C ILE A 98 -6.03 15.80 2.98
N GLY A 99 -6.27 17.13 2.97
CA GLY A 99 -5.21 18.11 3.22
C GLY A 99 -3.90 17.76 2.50
N SER A 100 -2.82 17.66 3.27
CA SER A 100 -1.51 17.14 2.84
C SER A 100 -1.32 15.64 3.12
N GLN A 101 -2.37 14.94 3.60
CA GLN A 101 -2.28 13.53 3.97
C GLN A 101 -2.28 12.61 2.74
N GLU A 102 -1.75 11.40 2.92
CA GLU A 102 -1.77 10.34 1.92
C GLU A 102 -2.96 9.38 2.16
N LEU A 103 -3.24 8.53 1.17
CA LEU A 103 -4.34 7.58 1.21
C LEU A 103 -4.37 6.73 2.51
N PRO A 104 -3.28 6.12 3.00
CA PRO A 104 -3.30 5.35 4.23
C PRO A 104 -3.77 6.15 5.45
N GLN A 105 -3.36 7.42 5.55
CA GLN A 105 -3.69 8.27 6.69
C GLN A 105 -5.19 8.61 6.79
N ILE A 106 -5.88 8.69 5.65
CA ILE A 106 -7.33 8.93 5.62
C ILE A 106 -8.11 7.71 6.12
N LEU A 107 -7.54 6.52 5.95
CA LEU A 107 -8.16 5.26 6.36
C LEU A 107 -7.95 4.92 7.85
N LYS A 108 -7.19 5.72 8.61
CA LYS A 108 -6.88 5.46 10.04
C LYS A 108 -8.12 5.40 10.96
N SER A 109 -9.23 5.98 10.54
CA SER A 109 -10.54 5.90 11.24
C SER A 109 -11.39 4.71 10.79
N THR A 110 -10.85 3.77 10.03
CA THR A 110 -11.50 2.50 9.67
C THR A 110 -11.11 1.43 10.68
N PRO A 111 -12.05 0.63 11.20
CA PRO A 111 -11.72 -0.42 12.17
C PRO A 111 -10.66 -1.38 11.67
N GLY A 112 -9.72 -1.77 12.54
CA GLY A 112 -8.64 -2.70 12.21
C GLY A 112 -7.59 -2.18 11.24
N VAL A 113 -7.63 -0.89 10.87
CA VAL A 113 -6.63 -0.26 10.01
C VAL A 113 -5.62 0.52 10.86
N TYR A 114 -4.34 0.29 10.60
CA TYR A 114 -3.23 1.05 11.14
C TYR A 114 -2.41 1.66 10.00
N ALA A 115 -2.11 2.95 10.09
CA ALA A 115 -1.31 3.67 9.10
C ALA A 115 -0.15 4.40 9.77
N SER A 116 1.06 4.27 9.23
CA SER A 116 2.28 4.92 9.69
C SER A 116 3.05 5.54 8.53
N ASN A 117 3.85 6.58 8.81
CA ASN A 117 4.77 7.21 7.84
C ASN A 117 6.20 6.79 8.19
N GLU A 118 6.73 5.76 7.54
CA GLU A 118 8.01 5.14 7.92
C GLU A 118 9.22 6.01 7.54
N GLY A 119 9.40 6.32 6.28
CA GLY A 119 10.53 7.13 5.79
C GLY A 119 10.44 8.61 6.11
N GLY A 120 9.31 9.07 6.62
CA GLY A 120 9.06 10.44 7.07
C GLY A 120 8.80 11.45 5.97
N GLY A 121 8.80 11.02 4.71
CA GLY A 121 8.55 11.83 3.52
C GLY A 121 7.28 11.45 2.77
N PHE A 122 7.15 12.00 1.57
CA PHE A 122 6.08 11.68 0.63
C PHE A 122 6.21 10.23 0.13
N GLY A 123 5.09 9.52 0.09
CA GLY A 123 5.01 8.15 -0.45
C GLY A 123 5.50 7.05 0.48
N ASP A 124 5.92 7.40 1.69
CA ASP A 124 6.43 6.46 2.68
C ASP A 124 5.36 5.95 3.65
N SER A 125 4.10 6.32 3.43
CA SER A 125 2.98 5.81 4.23
C SER A 125 2.77 4.32 3.99
N ASN A 126 2.61 3.59 5.08
CA ASN A 126 2.30 2.17 5.09
C ASN A 126 0.91 1.93 5.68
N ILE A 127 0.26 0.85 5.26
CA ILE A 127 -1.05 0.45 5.76
C ILE A 127 -1.02 -1.02 6.18
N LYS A 128 -1.61 -1.29 7.34
CA LYS A 128 -1.81 -2.64 7.87
C LYS A 128 -3.28 -2.83 8.22
N ILE A 129 -3.86 -3.98 7.89
CA ILE A 129 -5.25 -4.31 8.19
C ILE A 129 -5.26 -5.55 9.06
N ARG A 130 -5.81 -5.45 10.28
CA ARG A 130 -5.82 -6.53 11.29
C ARG A 130 -4.42 -7.11 11.53
N GLY A 131 -3.37 -6.26 11.53
CA GLY A 131 -1.97 -6.64 11.68
C GLY A 131 -1.30 -7.20 10.43
N PHE A 132 -2.04 -7.44 9.35
CA PHE A 132 -1.45 -7.89 8.09
C PHE A 132 -0.86 -6.70 7.32
N LYS A 133 0.41 -6.82 6.94
CA LYS A 133 1.13 -5.83 6.13
C LYS A 133 0.56 -5.75 4.71
N SER A 134 0.91 -4.72 3.95
CA SER A 134 0.36 -4.44 2.60
C SER A 134 0.50 -5.60 1.60
N GLU A 135 1.52 -6.45 1.74
CA GLU A 135 1.72 -7.65 0.92
C GLU A 135 0.66 -8.75 1.12
N TYR A 136 -0.15 -8.62 2.16
CA TYR A 136 -1.25 -9.54 2.49
C TYR A 136 -2.63 -8.90 2.32
N VAL A 137 -2.68 -7.68 1.82
CA VAL A 137 -3.90 -6.92 1.52
C VAL A 137 -3.98 -6.70 0.02
N ALA A 138 -5.05 -7.17 -0.62
CA ALA A 138 -5.24 -6.91 -2.04
C ALA A 138 -5.66 -5.47 -2.27
N MET A 139 -4.84 -4.69 -2.95
CA MET A 139 -5.18 -3.33 -3.36
C MET A 139 -5.52 -3.29 -4.83
N MET A 140 -6.60 -2.58 -5.19
CA MET A 140 -7.14 -2.56 -6.55
C MET A 140 -7.57 -1.17 -6.96
N ILE A 141 -7.42 -0.86 -8.26
CA ILE A 141 -8.06 0.29 -8.92
C ILE A 141 -9.08 -0.25 -9.89
N ASN A 142 -10.36 0.09 -9.66
CA ASN A 142 -11.48 -0.41 -10.47
C ASN A 142 -11.50 -1.95 -10.61
N GLY A 143 -11.05 -2.67 -9.56
CA GLY A 143 -10.93 -4.13 -9.55
C GLY A 143 -9.65 -4.69 -10.19
N VAL A 144 -8.78 -3.86 -10.77
CA VAL A 144 -7.47 -4.28 -11.28
C VAL A 144 -6.44 -4.24 -10.15
N PRO A 145 -5.73 -5.34 -9.85
CA PRO A 145 -4.75 -5.39 -8.77
C PRO A 145 -3.56 -4.44 -8.96
N MET A 146 -3.07 -3.87 -7.84
CA MET A 146 -1.93 -2.95 -7.78
C MET A 146 -0.69 -3.55 -7.09
N ASN A 147 -0.86 -4.64 -6.35
CA ASN A 147 0.25 -5.25 -5.60
C ASN A 147 1.35 -5.72 -6.57
N GLY A 148 2.60 -5.40 -6.26
CA GLY A 148 3.76 -5.83 -7.04
C GLY A 148 3.81 -7.36 -7.18
N MET A 149 4.09 -7.86 -8.39
CA MET A 149 3.98 -9.30 -8.67
C MET A 149 5.10 -10.14 -8.01
N GLU A 150 6.27 -9.55 -7.73
CA GLU A 150 7.39 -10.26 -7.11
C GLU A 150 7.27 -10.32 -5.59
N ASN A 151 7.03 -9.18 -4.92
CA ASN A 151 7.02 -9.07 -3.46
C ASN A 151 5.64 -8.80 -2.85
N GLN A 152 4.60 -8.66 -3.67
CA GLN A 152 3.22 -8.36 -3.27
C GLN A 152 3.02 -7.03 -2.52
N LYS A 153 4.06 -6.19 -2.38
CA LYS A 153 3.99 -4.89 -1.71
C LYS A 153 3.31 -3.84 -2.58
N VAL A 154 2.69 -2.87 -1.93
CA VAL A 154 2.20 -1.64 -2.56
C VAL A 154 3.01 -0.47 -2.02
N TYR A 155 3.73 0.21 -2.91
CA TYR A 155 4.50 1.41 -2.58
C TYR A 155 3.65 2.63 -2.89
N MET A 156 3.20 3.35 -1.86
CA MET A 156 2.26 4.47 -2.00
C MET A 156 2.80 5.60 -2.87
N SER A 157 4.12 5.80 -2.92
CA SER A 157 4.76 6.77 -3.80
C SER A 157 4.46 6.56 -5.29
N ASN A 158 4.24 5.32 -5.75
CA ASN A 158 3.86 5.03 -7.13
C ASN A 158 2.43 5.47 -7.47
N TRP A 159 1.62 5.77 -6.44
CA TRP A 159 0.20 6.04 -6.52
C TRP A 159 -0.15 7.41 -5.94
N GLY A 160 0.82 8.32 -5.89
CA GLY A 160 0.61 9.70 -5.49
C GLY A 160 -0.54 10.33 -6.31
N GLY A 161 -1.46 10.99 -5.64
CA GLY A 161 -2.65 11.56 -6.29
C GLY A 161 -3.75 10.56 -6.68
N LEU A 162 -3.62 9.26 -6.40
CA LEU A 162 -4.69 8.29 -6.63
C LEU A 162 -5.99 8.69 -5.91
N ILE A 163 -5.86 9.29 -4.74
CA ILE A 163 -7.00 9.77 -3.97
C ILE A 163 -7.73 10.94 -4.66
N ASP A 164 -7.05 11.75 -5.46
CA ASP A 164 -7.65 12.87 -6.19
C ASP A 164 -8.60 12.40 -7.29
N VAL A 165 -8.32 11.22 -7.84
CA VAL A 165 -9.13 10.60 -8.88
C VAL A 165 -10.16 9.63 -8.33
N ALA A 166 -10.11 9.31 -7.03
CA ALA A 166 -11.05 8.40 -6.39
C ALA A 166 -12.46 9.00 -6.35
N SER A 167 -13.46 8.19 -6.67
CA SER A 167 -14.87 8.47 -6.43
C SER A 167 -15.35 7.81 -5.14
N SER A 168 -14.77 6.68 -4.76
CA SER A 168 -14.98 6.02 -3.46
C SER A 168 -13.86 5.03 -3.18
N ILE A 169 -13.68 4.68 -1.91
CA ILE A 169 -12.74 3.64 -1.49
C ILE A 169 -13.53 2.64 -0.66
N GLN A 170 -13.50 1.38 -1.08
CA GLN A 170 -14.11 0.30 -0.34
C GLN A 170 -13.03 -0.55 0.32
N VAL A 171 -13.11 -0.68 1.65
CA VAL A 171 -12.22 -1.52 2.45
C VAL A 171 -13.01 -2.72 2.95
N GLN A 172 -12.66 -3.90 2.46
CA GLN A 172 -13.18 -5.17 2.96
C GLN A 172 -12.13 -5.77 3.88
N ARG A 173 -12.52 -6.11 5.09
CA ARG A 173 -11.64 -6.72 6.09
C ARG A 173 -11.79 -8.23 6.06
N GLY A 174 -10.69 -8.96 6.35
CA GLY A 174 -10.65 -10.42 6.32
C GLY A 174 -10.69 -11.02 4.92
N LEU A 175 -11.13 -12.27 4.80
CA LEU A 175 -11.10 -13.00 3.52
C LEU A 175 -12.03 -12.43 2.45
N GLY A 176 -12.98 -11.60 2.83
CA GLY A 176 -13.91 -10.92 1.92
C GLY A 176 -14.64 -11.84 0.94
N ALA A 177 -15.72 -11.35 0.39
CA ALA A 177 -16.39 -11.98 -0.74
C ALA A 177 -15.80 -11.43 -2.05
N SER A 178 -14.49 -11.30 -2.15
CA SER A 178 -13.91 -10.81 -3.39
C SER A 178 -14.10 -11.84 -4.50
N LYS A 179 -14.83 -11.44 -5.51
CA LYS A 179 -15.13 -12.22 -6.71
C LYS A 179 -13.96 -12.16 -7.71
N VAL A 180 -12.74 -12.12 -7.21
CA VAL A 180 -11.48 -12.12 -7.96
C VAL A 180 -10.61 -13.26 -7.47
N SER A 181 -9.78 -13.80 -8.35
CA SER A 181 -8.89 -14.91 -8.02
C SER A 181 -7.75 -14.53 -7.07
N THR A 182 -7.48 -13.25 -6.87
CA THR A 182 -6.35 -12.75 -6.05
C THR A 182 -6.55 -13.14 -4.58
N PRO A 183 -5.67 -13.98 -4.02
CA PRO A 183 -5.76 -14.37 -2.63
C PRO A 183 -5.36 -13.18 -1.74
N SER A 184 -6.28 -12.78 -0.86
CA SER A 184 -6.06 -11.75 0.14
C SER A 184 -6.30 -12.33 1.52
N VAL A 185 -5.39 -12.08 2.44
CA VAL A 185 -5.42 -12.60 3.81
C VAL A 185 -6.01 -11.58 4.78
N GLY A 186 -5.47 -10.37 4.80
CA GLY A 186 -5.89 -9.30 5.70
C GLY A 186 -7.14 -8.56 5.26
N GLY A 187 -7.45 -8.60 3.97
CA GLY A 187 -8.58 -7.87 3.39
C GLY A 187 -8.27 -7.32 2.01
N SER A 188 -9.17 -6.52 1.48
CA SER A 188 -8.97 -5.85 0.21
C SER A 188 -9.38 -4.39 0.27
N GLN A 189 -8.70 -3.57 -0.52
CA GLN A 189 -9.06 -2.18 -0.78
C GLN A 189 -9.32 -2.02 -2.27
N ASN A 190 -10.49 -1.53 -2.63
CA ASN A 190 -10.82 -1.21 -4.01
C ASN A 190 -11.08 0.29 -4.13
N ILE A 191 -10.25 0.95 -4.92
CA ILE A 191 -10.35 2.38 -5.21
C ILE A 191 -11.09 2.52 -6.52
N ILE A 192 -12.28 3.10 -6.45
CA ILE A 192 -13.12 3.36 -7.61
C ILE A 192 -12.82 4.75 -8.09
N THR A 193 -12.41 4.89 -9.35
CA THR A 193 -12.05 6.20 -9.92
C THR A 193 -13.26 6.93 -10.52
N LYS A 194 -13.10 8.23 -10.72
CA LYS A 194 -14.07 9.07 -11.44
C LYS A 194 -14.08 8.69 -12.91
N THR A 195 -15.10 7.97 -13.35
CA THR A 195 -15.24 7.47 -14.72
C THR A 195 -16.39 8.16 -15.45
N THR A 196 -17.24 7.38 -16.12
CA THR A 196 -18.36 7.83 -16.95
C THR A 196 -19.47 8.56 -16.20
N ASP A 197 -19.55 8.40 -14.89
CA ASP A 197 -20.55 9.06 -14.03
C ASP A 197 -20.20 10.50 -13.67
N ALA A 198 -19.02 10.97 -14.05
CA ALA A 198 -18.63 12.35 -13.82
C ALA A 198 -19.60 13.29 -14.54
N LYS A 199 -20.19 14.23 -13.80
CA LYS A 199 -21.05 15.27 -14.38
C LYS A 199 -20.25 16.15 -15.34
N LYS A 200 -20.91 16.67 -16.36
CA LYS A 200 -20.33 17.71 -17.19
C LYS A 200 -19.91 18.89 -16.32
N GLY A 201 -18.65 19.30 -16.46
CA GLY A 201 -18.08 20.40 -15.68
C GLY A 201 -16.60 20.19 -15.43
N GLY A 202 -16.06 20.98 -14.55
CA GLY A 202 -14.67 20.89 -14.17
C GLY A 202 -14.37 21.66 -12.90
N PHE A 203 -13.12 21.59 -12.48
CA PHE A 203 -12.63 22.44 -11.39
C PHE A 203 -11.15 22.74 -11.56
N ILE A 204 -10.73 23.83 -10.94
CA ILE A 204 -9.33 24.14 -10.65
C ILE A 204 -9.21 24.37 -9.14
N SER A 205 -8.12 23.90 -8.54
CA SER A 205 -7.85 24.15 -7.13
C SER A 205 -6.38 24.43 -6.88
N TYR A 206 -6.13 25.23 -5.84
CA TYR A 206 -4.82 25.49 -5.28
C TYR A 206 -4.86 25.26 -3.77
N GLY A 207 -3.92 24.49 -3.28
CA GLY A 207 -3.72 24.21 -1.85
C GLY A 207 -2.31 24.58 -1.43
N MET A 208 -2.16 25.05 -0.19
CA MET A 208 -0.88 25.32 0.45
C MET A 208 -0.91 24.91 1.92
N GLY A 209 0.25 24.71 2.51
CA GLY A 209 0.38 24.32 3.92
C GLY A 209 1.79 24.52 4.44
N ASN A 210 2.04 24.04 5.68
CA ASN A 210 3.38 24.04 6.23
C ASN A 210 4.32 23.07 5.47
N ASP A 211 5.61 23.12 5.78
CA ASP A 211 6.68 22.31 5.18
C ASP A 211 6.70 22.41 3.64
N GLY A 212 6.48 23.63 3.10
CA GLY A 212 6.51 23.92 1.69
C GLY A 212 5.43 23.24 0.85
N TYR A 213 4.40 22.67 1.51
CA TYR A 213 3.32 22.00 0.78
C TYR A 213 2.60 22.96 -0.15
N SER A 214 2.57 22.61 -1.44
CA SER A 214 1.76 23.29 -2.44
C SER A 214 1.22 22.31 -3.47
N LYS A 215 -0.08 22.42 -3.78
CA LYS A 215 -0.74 21.56 -4.75
C LYS A 215 -1.64 22.34 -5.69
N VAL A 216 -1.38 22.20 -6.98
CA VAL A 216 -2.28 22.71 -8.05
C VAL A 216 -2.96 21.50 -8.67
N MET A 217 -4.26 21.60 -8.91
CA MET A 217 -5.01 20.53 -9.54
C MET A 217 -6.11 21.09 -10.43
N PHE A 218 -6.33 20.46 -11.58
CA PHE A 218 -7.48 20.70 -12.44
C PHE A 218 -8.15 19.40 -12.85
N SER A 219 -9.43 19.45 -13.12
CA SER A 219 -10.18 18.34 -13.70
C SER A 219 -11.26 18.88 -14.63
N VAL A 220 -11.52 18.16 -15.70
CA VAL A 220 -12.60 18.46 -16.64
C VAL A 220 -13.29 17.17 -17.09
N SER A 221 -14.61 17.21 -17.16
CA SER A 221 -15.43 16.10 -17.64
C SER A 221 -16.49 16.58 -18.61
N SER A 222 -16.69 15.81 -19.68
CA SER A 222 -17.79 16.09 -20.64
C SER A 222 -19.18 15.68 -20.10
N GLY A 223 -19.21 14.84 -19.07
CA GLY A 223 -20.39 14.02 -18.77
C GLY A 223 -20.70 13.09 -19.95
N LEU A 224 -21.79 12.34 -19.86
CA LEU A 224 -22.25 11.51 -20.97
C LEU A 224 -22.88 12.39 -22.06
N THR A 225 -22.31 12.37 -23.26
CA THR A 225 -22.82 13.07 -24.42
C THR A 225 -24.01 12.34 -25.04
N LYS A 226 -24.77 13.04 -25.89
CA LYS A 226 -25.90 12.43 -26.63
C LYS A 226 -25.46 11.25 -27.51
N ASP A 227 -24.24 11.31 -28.00
CA ASP A 227 -23.66 10.25 -28.85
C ASP A 227 -23.03 9.11 -28.04
N GLY A 228 -23.22 9.08 -26.72
CA GLY A 228 -22.75 8.03 -25.84
C GLY A 228 -21.26 8.07 -25.50
N TRP A 229 -20.59 9.23 -25.67
CA TRP A 229 -19.22 9.42 -25.21
C TRP A 229 -19.17 10.06 -23.83
N ALA A 230 -18.16 9.70 -23.04
CA ALA A 230 -17.79 10.38 -21.81
C ALA A 230 -16.28 10.51 -21.72
N PHE A 231 -15.80 11.69 -21.32
CA PHE A 231 -14.36 11.99 -21.16
C PHE A 231 -14.13 12.61 -19.80
N THR A 232 -13.08 12.20 -19.13
CA THR A 232 -12.59 12.84 -17.90
C THR A 232 -11.07 12.97 -17.98
N LEU A 233 -10.56 14.17 -17.73
CA LEU A 233 -9.14 14.44 -17.59
C LEU A 233 -8.89 15.08 -16.23
N LEU A 234 -7.79 14.71 -15.58
CA LEU A 234 -7.30 15.36 -14.36
C LEU A 234 -5.80 15.49 -14.43
N GLY A 235 -5.29 16.62 -13.97
CA GLY A 235 -3.86 16.85 -13.77
C GLY A 235 -3.61 17.53 -12.44
N ALA A 236 -2.51 17.15 -11.77
CA ALA A 236 -2.07 17.79 -10.53
C ALA A 236 -0.55 17.84 -10.44
N ARG A 237 -0.04 18.81 -9.67
CA ARG A 237 1.32 18.89 -9.19
C ARG A 237 1.29 19.10 -7.69
N ASP A 238 2.03 18.28 -6.97
CA ASP A 238 2.23 18.33 -5.50
C ASP A 238 3.72 18.53 -5.24
N LYS A 239 4.07 19.57 -4.49
CA LYS A 239 5.45 19.87 -4.09
C LYS A 239 5.51 20.08 -2.59
N ARG A 240 6.59 19.61 -1.96
CA ARG A 240 6.83 19.71 -0.51
C ARG A 240 8.32 19.87 -0.23
N ASP A 241 8.65 20.62 0.81
CA ASP A 241 10.00 20.63 1.38
C ASP A 241 10.20 19.45 2.34
N GLY A 242 9.08 18.88 2.85
CA GLY A 242 9.05 17.69 3.70
C GLY A 242 9.04 18.02 5.19
N TYR A 243 8.28 17.22 5.97
CA TYR A 243 8.23 17.35 7.43
C TYR A 243 9.57 17.01 8.07
N ILE A 244 10.28 16.02 7.57
CA ILE A 244 11.61 15.62 8.01
C ILE A 244 12.66 16.39 7.20
N GLN A 245 13.77 16.78 7.81
CA GLN A 245 14.87 17.48 7.12
C GLN A 245 15.30 16.76 5.84
N GLY A 246 15.39 17.52 4.72
CA GLY A 246 15.89 16.99 3.46
C GLY A 246 15.01 15.91 2.82
N THR A 247 13.70 15.89 3.13
CA THR A 247 12.75 14.96 2.48
C THR A 247 11.86 15.67 1.46
N GLU A 248 12.48 16.54 0.68
CA GLU A 248 11.81 17.23 -0.41
C GLU A 248 11.21 16.24 -1.39
N SER A 249 10.08 16.63 -1.95
CA SER A 249 9.38 15.81 -2.95
C SER A 249 8.69 16.64 -4.00
N GLU A 250 8.56 16.07 -5.19
CA GLU A 250 7.74 16.60 -6.25
C GLU A 250 7.05 15.45 -6.99
N ALA A 251 5.74 15.53 -7.07
CA ALA A 251 4.91 14.53 -7.71
C ALA A 251 3.93 15.18 -8.68
N TYR A 252 3.68 14.52 -9.79
CA TYR A 252 2.66 14.88 -10.75
C TYR A 252 1.62 13.78 -10.81
N THR A 253 0.38 14.12 -11.02
CA THR A 253 -0.71 13.17 -11.24
C THR A 253 -1.34 13.48 -12.58
N TRP A 254 -1.52 12.47 -13.40
CA TRP A 254 -2.33 12.56 -14.59
C TRP A 254 -3.32 11.39 -14.64
N PHE A 255 -4.53 11.71 -15.05
CA PHE A 255 -5.60 10.73 -15.17
C PHE A 255 -6.41 11.04 -16.43
N MET A 256 -6.75 10.00 -17.17
CA MET A 256 -7.60 10.06 -18.33
C MET A 256 -8.60 8.89 -18.29
N SER A 257 -9.84 9.21 -18.52
CA SER A 257 -10.88 8.19 -18.75
C SER A 257 -11.68 8.57 -19.98
N ILE A 258 -11.84 7.63 -20.91
CA ILE A 258 -12.62 7.76 -22.12
C ILE A 258 -13.58 6.58 -22.17
N ALA A 259 -14.87 6.81 -22.29
CA ALA A 259 -15.84 5.75 -22.44
C ALA A 259 -16.76 6.00 -23.61
N LYS A 260 -17.19 4.93 -24.25
CA LYS A 260 -18.14 4.89 -25.34
C LYS A 260 -19.22 3.86 -25.06
N ARG A 261 -20.45 4.29 -24.96
CA ARG A 261 -21.61 3.42 -25.08
C ARG A 261 -21.83 3.19 -26.59
N ILE A 262 -21.45 2.00 -27.07
CA ILE A 262 -21.55 1.65 -28.49
C ILE A 262 -23.03 1.45 -28.86
N ASN A 263 -23.75 0.72 -28.02
CA ASN A 263 -25.19 0.48 -28.06
C ASN A 263 -25.68 0.08 -26.66
N ASP A 264 -26.90 -0.38 -26.54
CA ASP A 264 -27.49 -0.78 -25.25
C ASP A 264 -26.82 -2.02 -24.62
N ASN A 265 -26.13 -2.81 -25.42
CA ASN A 265 -25.52 -4.06 -25.00
C ASN A 265 -23.99 -3.94 -24.81
N HIS A 266 -23.35 -2.96 -25.43
CA HIS A 266 -21.91 -2.85 -25.44
C HIS A 266 -21.40 -1.48 -24.97
N GLN A 267 -20.55 -1.49 -23.95
CA GLN A 267 -19.81 -0.33 -23.48
C GLN A 267 -18.33 -0.63 -23.48
N LEU A 268 -17.53 0.30 -23.96
CA LEU A 268 -16.09 0.25 -23.92
C LEU A 268 -15.57 1.45 -23.13
N SER A 269 -14.59 1.23 -22.24
CA SER A 269 -13.91 2.32 -21.53
C SER A 269 -12.42 2.08 -21.47
N PHE A 270 -11.66 3.16 -21.66
CA PHE A 270 -10.23 3.20 -21.46
C PHE A 270 -9.95 4.13 -20.27
N THR A 271 -9.16 3.64 -19.31
CA THR A 271 -8.74 4.41 -18.15
C THR A 271 -7.22 4.33 -18.05
N ALA A 272 -6.57 5.47 -17.87
CA ALA A 272 -5.14 5.56 -17.65
C ALA A 272 -4.84 6.49 -16.48
N PHE A 273 -3.95 6.07 -15.61
CA PHE A 273 -3.49 6.81 -14.43
C PHE A 273 -1.97 6.73 -14.34
N GLY A 274 -1.32 7.83 -13.98
CA GLY A 274 0.10 7.84 -13.68
C GLY A 274 0.47 8.93 -12.68
N ALA A 275 1.50 8.64 -11.89
CA ALA A 275 2.01 9.51 -10.84
C ALA A 275 3.54 9.56 -10.89
N PRO A 276 4.15 10.24 -11.92
CA PRO A 276 5.60 10.44 -11.91
C PRO A 276 6.01 11.30 -10.72
N GLN A 277 7.02 10.85 -10.00
CA GLN A 277 7.46 11.50 -8.78
C GLN A 277 8.94 11.25 -8.48
N TRP A 278 9.52 12.16 -7.70
CA TRP A 278 10.74 11.91 -6.95
C TRP A 278 10.55 12.40 -5.51
N HIS A 279 11.23 11.72 -4.59
CA HIS A 279 11.27 12.15 -3.20
C HIS A 279 12.55 11.69 -2.53
N ASN A 280 13.02 12.51 -1.62
CA ASN A 280 14.06 12.16 -0.67
C ASN A 280 13.42 11.56 0.59
N GLN A 281 14.14 10.70 1.29
CA GLN A 281 13.65 10.06 2.52
C GLN A 281 14.75 9.91 3.54
N ARG A 282 14.41 9.62 4.79
CA ARG A 282 15.39 9.12 5.76
C ARG A 282 15.90 7.75 5.34
N ASN A 283 17.16 7.47 5.62
CA ASN A 283 17.65 6.11 5.48
C ASN A 283 16.98 5.19 6.50
N MET A 284 16.33 4.13 6.01
CA MET A 284 15.59 3.18 6.84
C MET A 284 16.40 1.91 7.18
N ALA A 285 17.64 1.78 6.69
CA ALA A 285 18.50 0.66 7.07
C ALA A 285 18.84 0.69 8.57
N ASN A 286 19.25 1.88 9.05
CA ASN A 286 19.43 2.17 10.46
C ASN A 286 18.73 3.49 10.81
N GLY A 287 17.92 3.50 11.87
CA GLY A 287 17.23 4.70 12.36
C GLY A 287 17.68 5.02 13.77
N LEU A 288 17.38 6.24 14.25
CA LEU A 288 17.79 6.70 15.57
C LEU A 288 17.04 5.93 16.67
N ASN A 289 17.73 5.77 17.82
CA ASN A 289 17.11 5.38 19.08
C ASN A 289 16.54 6.62 19.82
N ILE A 290 15.78 6.40 20.89
CA ILE A 290 15.11 7.48 21.65
C ILE A 290 16.12 8.44 22.29
N LYS A 291 17.21 7.91 22.88
CA LYS A 291 18.24 8.72 23.55
C LYS A 291 18.95 9.61 22.53
N GLU A 292 19.17 9.10 21.33
CA GLU A 292 19.85 9.83 20.29
C GLU A 292 19.00 10.99 19.75
N TYR A 293 17.68 10.86 19.66
CA TYR A 293 16.82 12.01 19.36
C TYR A 293 16.97 13.15 20.37
N GLN A 294 17.14 12.85 21.66
CA GLN A 294 17.39 13.89 22.66
C GLN A 294 18.76 14.54 22.46
N ARG A 295 19.79 13.75 22.08
CA ARG A 295 21.13 14.28 21.81
C ARG A 295 21.16 15.22 20.60
N VAL A 296 20.50 14.85 19.49
CA VAL A 296 20.50 15.67 18.25
C VAL A 296 19.67 16.95 18.39
N LYS A 297 18.91 17.13 19.46
CA LYS A 297 18.17 18.37 19.75
C LYS A 297 19.07 19.61 19.71
N GLN A 298 20.37 19.47 20.10
CA GLN A 298 21.33 20.56 20.02
C GLN A 298 21.56 21.11 18.60
N TRP A 299 21.30 20.28 17.57
CA TRP A 299 21.47 20.65 16.16
C TRP A 299 20.18 21.18 15.51
N MET A 300 19.02 20.93 16.17
CA MET A 300 17.72 21.28 15.61
C MET A 300 17.22 22.66 16.03
N GLY A 301 17.91 23.33 17.00
CA GLY A 301 17.49 24.63 17.48
C GLY A 301 16.09 24.62 18.10
N GLU A 302 15.18 25.41 17.53
CA GLU A 302 13.77 25.46 17.96
C GLU A 302 12.90 24.39 17.31
N GLU A 303 13.41 23.70 16.28
CA GLU A 303 12.67 22.63 15.62
C GLU A 303 12.65 21.35 16.47
N SER A 304 11.62 20.54 16.25
CA SER A 304 11.51 19.24 16.92
C SER A 304 12.67 18.32 16.54
N PRO A 305 13.36 17.68 17.50
CA PRO A 305 14.45 16.74 17.21
C PRO A 305 13.99 15.55 16.37
N TYR A 306 12.72 15.24 16.37
CA TYR A 306 12.14 14.13 15.60
C TYR A 306 12.10 14.40 14.10
N ARG A 307 12.35 15.64 13.67
CA ARG A 307 12.52 16.04 12.27
C ARG A 307 13.94 15.81 11.75
N TYR A 308 14.89 15.47 12.62
CA TYR A 308 16.29 15.24 12.25
C TYR A 308 16.43 14.08 11.27
N ASN A 309 17.29 14.28 10.26
CA ASN A 309 17.64 13.27 9.26
C ASN A 309 19.16 13.12 9.17
N SER A 310 19.67 11.97 9.58
CA SER A 310 21.11 11.69 9.63
C SER A 310 21.82 11.68 8.27
N THR A 311 21.06 11.60 7.17
CA THR A 311 21.58 11.62 5.80
C THR A 311 21.36 12.94 5.07
N PHE A 312 20.71 13.91 5.72
CA PHE A 312 20.58 15.26 5.17
C PHE A 312 21.87 16.04 5.33
N GLY A 313 22.32 16.71 4.28
CA GLY A 313 23.50 17.55 4.32
C GLY A 313 23.74 18.35 3.05
N TYR A 314 25.00 18.73 2.84
CA TYR A 314 25.38 19.58 1.72
C TYR A 314 26.61 19.01 1.02
N ARG A 315 26.64 19.22 -0.31
CA ARG A 315 27.79 18.99 -1.18
C ARG A 315 28.03 20.23 -2.02
N ASN A 316 29.20 20.84 -1.93
CA ASN A 316 29.50 22.12 -2.62
C ASN A 316 28.42 23.20 -2.37
N GLY A 317 27.88 23.26 -1.15
CA GLY A 317 26.83 24.20 -0.78
C GLY A 317 25.42 23.88 -1.31
N GLN A 318 25.23 22.77 -2.03
CA GLN A 318 23.92 22.30 -2.51
C GLN A 318 23.37 21.25 -1.58
N VAL A 319 22.05 21.31 -1.34
CA VAL A 319 21.33 20.29 -0.55
C VAL A 319 21.52 18.92 -1.19
N MET A 320 21.85 17.95 -0.37
CA MET A 320 22.00 16.57 -0.77
C MET A 320 21.39 15.61 0.26
N ASN A 321 20.82 14.52 -0.23
CA ASN A 321 20.37 13.38 0.57
C ASN A 321 20.78 12.09 -0.16
N SER A 322 21.45 11.18 0.53
CA SER A 322 21.90 9.91 -0.06
C SER A 322 20.80 8.87 -0.23
N SER A 323 19.58 9.17 0.21
CA SER A 323 18.41 8.29 0.05
C SER A 323 17.33 9.00 -0.74
N ARG A 324 17.17 8.61 -2.00
CA ARG A 324 16.21 9.21 -2.93
C ARG A 324 15.51 8.15 -3.77
N ASN A 325 14.24 8.35 -4.03
CA ASN A 325 13.45 7.54 -4.95
C ASN A 325 12.91 8.37 -6.12
N GLU A 326 12.83 7.75 -7.28
CA GLU A 326 12.26 8.34 -8.49
C GLU A 326 11.52 7.25 -9.27
N TYR A 327 10.20 7.39 -9.41
CA TYR A 327 9.36 6.36 -10.02
C TYR A 327 8.25 6.95 -10.89
N HIS A 328 7.95 6.25 -11.98
CA HIS A 328 6.73 6.43 -12.77
C HIS A 328 6.23 5.04 -13.21
N LYS A 329 5.16 4.58 -12.59
CA LYS A 329 4.56 3.27 -12.86
C LYS A 329 3.08 3.44 -13.24
N PRO A 330 2.79 3.91 -14.46
CA PRO A 330 1.43 4.16 -14.92
C PRO A 330 0.65 2.85 -15.07
N GLN A 331 -0.65 2.91 -14.84
CA GLN A 331 -1.57 1.81 -15.11
C GLN A 331 -2.58 2.25 -16.16
N MET A 332 -2.78 1.40 -17.16
CA MET A 332 -3.75 1.58 -18.23
C MET A 332 -4.67 0.37 -18.27
N SER A 333 -5.97 0.58 -18.47
CA SER A 333 -6.93 -0.50 -18.62
C SER A 333 -7.93 -0.20 -19.72
N LEU A 334 -8.24 -1.21 -20.53
CA LEU A 334 -9.30 -1.22 -21.50
C LEU A 334 -10.39 -2.18 -21.00
N ASN A 335 -11.57 -1.65 -20.74
CA ASN A 335 -12.65 -2.42 -20.16
C ASN A 335 -13.80 -2.49 -21.14
N HIS A 336 -14.33 -3.69 -21.34
CA HIS A 336 -15.49 -3.98 -22.16
C HIS A 336 -16.59 -4.60 -21.29
N LEU A 337 -17.75 -3.98 -21.29
CA LEU A 337 -18.97 -4.56 -20.73
C LEU A 337 -19.88 -4.97 -21.87
N TRP A 338 -20.22 -6.27 -21.91
CA TRP A 338 -21.22 -6.84 -22.81
C TRP A 338 -22.41 -7.33 -22.00
N GLN A 339 -23.54 -6.64 -22.17
CA GLN A 339 -24.83 -7.09 -21.68
C GLN A 339 -25.42 -8.08 -22.69
N ILE A 340 -25.20 -9.37 -22.49
CA ILE A 340 -25.60 -10.44 -23.44
C ILE A 340 -27.12 -10.50 -23.54
N ASN A 341 -27.81 -10.39 -22.40
CA ASN A 341 -29.23 -10.29 -22.27
C ASN A 341 -29.59 -9.70 -20.89
N HIS A 342 -30.88 -9.56 -20.57
CA HIS A 342 -31.33 -8.96 -19.31
C HIS A 342 -30.85 -9.68 -18.03
N LYS A 343 -30.39 -10.95 -18.13
CA LYS A 343 -29.90 -11.75 -16.99
C LYS A 343 -28.38 -11.94 -17.00
N SER A 344 -27.75 -11.80 -18.15
CA SER A 344 -26.35 -12.22 -18.33
C SER A 344 -25.46 -11.09 -18.86
N SER A 345 -24.29 -10.93 -18.30
CA SER A 345 -23.28 -9.98 -18.76
C SER A 345 -21.88 -10.58 -18.72
N LEU A 346 -21.00 -10.08 -19.57
CA LEU A 346 -19.57 -10.37 -19.57
C LEU A 346 -18.79 -9.05 -19.39
N SER A 347 -17.99 -8.97 -18.35
CA SER A 347 -17.09 -7.84 -18.10
C SER A 347 -15.65 -8.29 -18.31
N THR A 348 -14.93 -7.64 -19.21
CA THR A 348 -13.53 -7.97 -19.52
C THR A 348 -12.68 -6.73 -19.37
N ALA A 349 -11.61 -6.81 -18.59
CA ALA A 349 -10.60 -5.80 -18.41
C ALA A 349 -9.24 -6.32 -18.87
N ALA A 350 -8.68 -5.73 -19.92
CA ALA A 350 -7.29 -5.89 -20.31
C ALA A 350 -6.51 -4.69 -19.76
N TYR A 351 -5.40 -4.94 -19.09
CA TYR A 351 -4.62 -3.87 -18.46
C TYR A 351 -3.12 -4.06 -18.68
N MET A 352 -2.41 -2.94 -18.57
CA MET A 352 -0.97 -2.89 -18.79
C MET A 352 -0.35 -1.79 -17.93
N SER A 353 0.89 -2.04 -17.48
CA SER A 353 1.80 -1.05 -16.90
C SER A 353 3.19 -1.21 -17.47
N ILE A 354 3.79 -0.11 -17.95
CA ILE A 354 5.20 -0.03 -18.30
C ILE A 354 5.81 0.97 -17.33
N GLY A 355 6.47 0.44 -16.32
CA GLY A 355 6.99 1.24 -15.21
C GLY A 355 8.49 1.43 -15.31
N THR A 356 8.94 2.63 -14.98
CA THR A 356 10.35 2.96 -14.79
C THR A 356 10.56 3.52 -13.39
N GLY A 357 11.75 3.30 -12.84
CA GLY A 357 12.11 3.94 -11.59
C GLY A 357 13.27 3.32 -10.86
N ALA A 358 13.76 4.05 -9.89
CA ALA A 358 14.93 3.66 -9.14
C ALA A 358 14.96 4.26 -7.73
N GLY A 359 15.61 3.54 -6.83
CA GLY A 359 16.16 4.07 -5.60
C GLY A 359 17.64 4.42 -5.77
N TYR A 360 18.02 5.60 -5.30
CA TYR A 360 19.41 6.03 -5.22
C TYR A 360 19.89 5.82 -3.78
N SER A 361 21.06 5.26 -3.62
CA SER A 361 21.66 5.02 -2.30
C SER A 361 23.17 5.01 -2.37
N GLY A 362 23.80 5.31 -1.25
CA GLY A 362 25.24 5.16 -1.11
C GLY A 362 25.66 3.69 -0.95
N THR A 363 26.81 3.33 -1.49
CA THR A 363 27.50 2.07 -1.26
C THR A 363 29.00 2.30 -1.23
N GLY A 364 29.81 1.31 -0.84
CA GLY A 364 31.24 1.45 -0.76
C GLY A 364 31.97 0.11 -0.73
N VAL A 365 33.28 0.17 -0.69
CA VAL A 365 34.11 -1.01 -0.43
C VAL A 365 33.88 -1.51 1.00
N THR A 366 34.35 -2.72 1.31
CA THR A 366 34.23 -3.33 2.64
C THR A 366 34.66 -2.35 3.75
N GLY A 367 33.80 -2.12 4.73
CA GLY A 367 33.99 -1.19 5.84
C GLY A 367 33.45 0.23 5.63
N TYR A 368 33.04 0.61 4.41
CA TYR A 368 32.59 1.97 4.10
C TYR A 368 31.10 2.09 3.72
N THR A 369 30.44 0.99 3.39
CA THR A 369 28.99 1.04 3.02
C THR A 369 28.12 1.59 4.15
N SER A 370 28.35 1.17 5.39
CA SER A 370 27.58 1.60 6.56
C SER A 370 27.76 3.09 6.90
N SER A 371 28.86 3.72 6.48
CA SER A 371 29.09 5.15 6.67
C SER A 371 28.02 6.03 6.01
N TRP A 372 27.40 5.53 4.92
CA TRP A 372 26.29 6.20 4.23
C TRP A 372 25.00 6.27 5.01
N TYR A 373 24.81 5.39 6.00
CA TYR A 373 23.54 5.35 6.72
C TYR A 373 23.37 6.54 7.68
N GLY A 374 24.48 7.20 8.03
CA GLY A 374 24.47 8.32 8.96
C GLY A 374 24.15 7.92 10.41
N THR A 375 23.80 6.65 10.64
CA THR A 375 23.50 6.03 11.93
C THR A 375 24.15 4.65 12.03
N ALA A 376 24.58 4.28 13.22
CA ALA A 376 25.04 2.94 13.54
C ALA A 376 23.87 1.98 13.80
N SER A 377 24.13 0.69 13.92
CA SER A 377 23.12 -0.34 14.16
C SER A 377 22.39 -0.19 15.49
N ASP A 378 23.02 0.43 16.49
CA ASP A 378 22.44 0.72 17.80
C ASP A 378 21.59 1.99 17.82
N GLY A 379 21.39 2.64 16.67
CA GLY A 379 20.60 3.85 16.53
C GLY A 379 21.31 5.15 16.94
N THR A 380 22.63 5.13 17.16
CA THR A 380 23.42 6.35 17.39
C THR A 380 23.83 7.00 16.07
N VAL A 381 23.97 8.34 16.05
CA VAL A 381 24.45 9.06 14.85
C VAL A 381 25.93 8.78 14.63
N ASN A 382 26.27 8.39 13.41
CA ASN A 382 27.66 8.24 13.00
C ASN A 382 28.30 9.63 12.84
N THR A 383 29.41 9.86 13.54
CA THR A 383 30.12 11.15 13.58
C THR A 383 31.20 11.28 12.51
N GLN A 384 31.52 10.22 11.78
CA GLN A 384 32.64 10.20 10.82
C GLN A 384 32.50 11.24 9.71
N PHE A 385 31.29 11.44 9.18
CA PHE A 385 31.00 12.43 8.14
C PHE A 385 29.91 13.38 8.64
N ARG A 386 30.28 14.19 9.67
CA ARG A 386 29.30 15.06 10.33
C ARG A 386 29.87 16.45 10.51
N CYS A 387 29.14 17.45 9.99
CA CYS A 387 29.43 18.85 10.25
C CYS A 387 29.08 19.25 11.71
N PRO A 388 29.62 20.35 12.23
CA PRO A 388 29.31 20.83 13.59
C PRO A 388 27.81 21.11 13.81
N ASP A 389 27.05 21.45 12.77
CA ASP A 389 25.60 21.69 12.80
C ASP A 389 24.77 20.40 12.71
N GLY A 390 25.43 19.25 12.70
CA GLY A 390 24.75 17.95 12.64
C GLY A 390 24.35 17.48 11.25
N THR A 391 24.65 18.23 10.20
CA THR A 391 24.39 17.80 8.82
C THR A 391 25.43 16.79 8.33
N PHE A 392 25.07 15.95 7.33
CA PHE A 392 26.01 15.01 6.73
C PHE A 392 27.00 15.76 5.81
N ASP A 393 28.29 15.52 6.00
CA ASP A 393 29.37 16.16 5.23
C ASP A 393 29.71 15.37 3.97
N TYR A 394 29.04 15.70 2.87
CA TYR A 394 29.28 15.07 1.58
C TYR A 394 30.61 15.54 0.94
N ASP A 395 31.09 16.73 1.28
CA ASP A 395 32.40 17.24 0.80
C ASP A 395 33.55 16.45 1.43
N ALA A 396 33.40 15.99 2.69
CA ALA A 396 34.36 15.09 3.32
C ALA A 396 34.43 13.72 2.62
N VAL A 397 33.33 13.24 2.01
CA VAL A 397 33.36 12.02 1.20
C VAL A 397 34.13 12.23 -0.10
N ASP A 398 33.95 13.37 -0.77
CA ASP A 398 34.72 13.75 -1.96
C ASP A 398 36.22 13.80 -1.63
N LYS A 399 36.55 14.43 -0.51
CA LYS A 399 37.95 14.52 -0.03
C LYS A 399 38.52 13.14 0.30
N LEU A 400 37.77 12.29 1.02
CA LEU A 400 38.18 10.92 1.34
C LEU A 400 38.60 10.14 0.08
N ASN A 401 37.78 10.18 -0.94
CA ASN A 401 38.05 9.46 -2.18
C ASN A 401 39.22 10.05 -2.98
N ALA A 402 39.34 11.36 -3.01
CA ALA A 402 40.45 12.04 -3.66
C ALA A 402 41.79 11.77 -2.93
N ASP A 403 41.76 11.84 -1.59
CA ASP A 403 42.96 11.54 -0.77
C ASP A 403 43.39 10.08 -0.91
N ASN A 404 42.46 9.14 -1.01
CA ASN A 404 42.76 7.73 -1.20
C ASN A 404 43.51 7.43 -2.50
N TYR A 405 43.41 8.27 -3.50
CA TYR A 405 44.19 8.11 -4.73
C TYR A 405 45.69 8.35 -4.50
N THR A 406 46.04 9.30 -3.63
CA THR A 406 47.44 9.68 -3.28
C THR A 406 47.98 8.89 -2.11
N ASN A 407 47.14 8.68 -1.06
CA ASN A 407 47.47 7.95 0.16
C ASN A 407 46.50 6.80 0.39
N PRO A 408 46.66 5.63 -0.29
CA PRO A 408 45.73 4.54 -0.24
C PRO A 408 45.57 4.00 1.18
N VAL A 409 44.29 3.84 1.60
CA VAL A 409 43.97 3.09 2.81
C VAL A 409 44.00 1.58 2.50
N ASN A 410 44.30 0.79 3.52
CA ASN A 410 44.22 -0.66 3.38
C ASN A 410 42.75 -1.10 3.31
N VAL A 411 42.34 -1.64 2.18
CA VAL A 411 41.04 -2.27 1.99
C VAL A 411 41.22 -3.79 1.96
N SER A 412 40.41 -4.51 2.73
CA SER A 412 40.47 -5.97 2.78
C SER A 412 40.42 -6.60 1.38
N GLY A 413 41.41 -7.39 1.06
CA GLY A 413 41.58 -8.05 -0.24
C GLY A 413 41.96 -7.14 -1.41
N MET A 414 42.31 -5.86 -1.19
CA MET A 414 42.73 -4.91 -2.23
C MET A 414 43.90 -4.03 -1.71
N PRO A 415 45.12 -4.60 -1.59
CA PRO A 415 46.29 -3.84 -1.16
C PRO A 415 46.59 -2.69 -2.12
N GLY A 416 46.84 -1.47 -1.57
CA GLY A 416 47.15 -0.28 -2.36
C GLY A 416 46.01 0.22 -3.24
N TYR A 417 44.77 -0.07 -2.88
CA TYR A 417 43.59 0.37 -3.60
C TYR A 417 43.44 1.89 -3.62
N LYS A 418 43.42 2.47 -4.81
CA LYS A 418 43.37 3.93 -5.05
C LYS A 418 42.00 4.42 -5.59
N GLY A 419 41.02 3.56 -5.66
CA GLY A 419 39.68 3.91 -6.13
C GLY A 419 38.79 4.56 -5.08
N SER A 420 37.58 4.92 -5.45
CA SER A 420 36.57 5.44 -4.52
C SER A 420 36.23 4.42 -3.44
N LEU A 421 36.28 4.88 -2.19
CA LEU A 421 35.90 4.06 -1.03
C LEU A 421 34.36 4.09 -0.83
N MET A 422 33.75 5.22 -1.19
CA MET A 422 32.30 5.46 -1.09
C MET A 422 31.79 6.04 -2.41
N ILE A 423 30.69 5.53 -2.91
CA ILE A 423 30.05 5.94 -4.16
C ILE A 423 28.53 6.00 -4.04
N MET A 424 27.86 6.70 -4.96
CA MET A 424 26.41 6.60 -5.13
C MET A 424 26.08 5.64 -6.26
N ASN A 425 25.00 4.88 -6.07
CA ASN A 425 24.45 4.01 -7.07
C ASN A 425 22.94 4.19 -7.23
N LYS A 426 22.45 3.79 -8.39
CA LYS A 426 21.04 3.75 -8.74
C LYS A 426 20.61 2.29 -8.85
N ALA A 427 19.66 1.86 -8.03
CA ALA A 427 19.02 0.57 -8.10
C ALA A 427 17.72 0.69 -8.93
N SER A 428 17.81 0.42 -10.24
CA SER A 428 16.64 0.44 -11.13
C SER A 428 15.70 -0.72 -10.83
N ASN A 429 14.41 -0.45 -10.87
CA ASN A 429 13.34 -1.43 -10.70
C ASN A 429 12.23 -1.13 -11.72
N ASP A 430 12.57 -1.28 -12.99
CA ASP A 430 11.65 -1.10 -14.10
C ASP A 430 10.76 -2.33 -14.25
N HIS A 431 9.60 -2.20 -14.91
CA HIS A 431 8.77 -3.36 -15.17
C HIS A 431 7.94 -3.25 -16.46
N PHE A 432 7.62 -4.41 -16.98
CA PHE A 432 6.51 -4.63 -17.90
C PHE A 432 5.50 -5.56 -17.23
N TRP A 433 4.26 -5.10 -17.12
CA TRP A 433 3.17 -5.86 -16.51
C TRP A 433 1.93 -5.78 -17.39
N THR A 434 1.30 -6.91 -17.69
CA THR A 434 0.05 -6.99 -18.43
C THR A 434 -0.85 -8.06 -17.84
N GLY A 435 -2.15 -7.91 -18.04
CA GLY A 435 -3.12 -8.91 -17.57
C GLY A 435 -4.48 -8.77 -18.23
N LEU A 436 -5.26 -9.81 -18.05
CA LEU A 436 -6.63 -9.92 -18.51
C LEU A 436 -7.48 -10.51 -17.38
N ILE A 437 -8.54 -9.81 -17.02
CA ILE A 437 -9.55 -10.33 -16.09
C ILE A 437 -10.89 -10.33 -16.85
N SER A 438 -11.56 -11.47 -16.90
CA SER A 438 -12.88 -11.59 -17.55
C SER A 438 -13.84 -12.28 -16.60
N THR A 439 -15.01 -11.68 -16.37
CA THR A 439 -16.04 -12.18 -15.46
C THR A 439 -17.37 -12.25 -16.16
N TYR A 440 -17.90 -13.45 -16.25
CA TYR A 440 -19.27 -13.74 -16.66
C TYR A 440 -20.19 -13.72 -15.45
N THR A 441 -21.30 -13.01 -15.55
CA THR A 441 -22.34 -12.93 -14.53
C THR A 441 -23.67 -13.33 -15.13
N THR A 442 -24.43 -14.18 -14.44
CA THR A 442 -25.78 -14.54 -14.88
C THR A 442 -26.69 -14.83 -13.69
N LYS A 443 -28.00 -14.64 -13.92
CA LYS A 443 -29.04 -15.00 -12.97
C LYS A 443 -29.74 -16.30 -13.37
N PHE A 444 -29.84 -17.23 -12.42
CA PHE A 444 -30.60 -18.46 -12.55
C PHE A 444 -31.90 -18.34 -11.74
N GLY A 445 -33.05 -18.36 -12.43
CA GLY A 445 -34.31 -18.07 -11.77
C GLY A 445 -34.33 -16.69 -11.12
N ASP A 446 -35.01 -16.57 -9.98
CA ASP A 446 -35.20 -15.28 -9.27
C ASP A 446 -34.27 -15.11 -8.09
N TYR A 447 -33.58 -16.16 -7.66
CA TYR A 447 -32.87 -16.19 -6.37
C TYR A 447 -31.36 -16.43 -6.47
N PHE A 448 -30.87 -16.90 -7.60
CA PHE A 448 -29.48 -17.27 -7.76
C PHE A 448 -28.73 -16.33 -8.70
N ASP A 449 -27.61 -15.79 -8.26
CA ASP A 449 -26.64 -15.08 -9.07
C ASP A 449 -25.36 -15.92 -9.18
N PHE A 450 -24.88 -16.15 -10.39
CA PHE A 450 -23.63 -16.84 -10.66
C PHE A 450 -22.60 -15.86 -11.23
N TYR A 451 -21.39 -16.01 -10.75
CA TYR A 451 -20.20 -15.30 -11.22
C TYR A 451 -19.11 -16.33 -11.53
N GLY A 452 -18.50 -16.25 -12.67
CA GLY A 452 -17.37 -17.10 -13.02
C GLY A 452 -16.41 -16.37 -13.93
N GLY A 453 -15.12 -16.57 -13.73
CA GLY A 453 -14.16 -15.80 -14.49
C GLY A 453 -12.76 -16.36 -14.48
N ILE A 454 -11.93 -15.70 -15.28
CA ILE A 454 -10.50 -15.98 -15.43
C ILE A 454 -9.68 -14.72 -15.11
N ASP A 455 -8.46 -14.94 -14.65
CA ASP A 455 -7.51 -13.90 -14.32
C ASP A 455 -6.11 -14.36 -14.78
N PHE A 456 -5.58 -13.68 -15.77
CA PHE A 456 -4.24 -13.93 -16.31
C PHE A 456 -3.37 -12.71 -16.11
N ARG A 457 -2.12 -12.91 -15.63
CA ARG A 457 -1.14 -11.85 -15.44
C ARG A 457 0.24 -12.32 -15.86
N TYR A 458 0.95 -11.45 -16.53
CA TYR A 458 2.35 -11.63 -16.87
C TYR A 458 3.12 -10.39 -16.39
N TYR A 459 4.22 -10.63 -15.71
CA TYR A 459 5.10 -9.59 -15.19
C TYR A 459 6.55 -9.91 -15.49
N LYS A 460 7.29 -8.88 -15.86
CA LYS A 460 8.74 -8.89 -16.00
C LYS A 460 9.27 -7.67 -15.23
N GLY A 461 9.98 -7.91 -14.13
CA GLY A 461 10.76 -6.91 -13.40
C GLY A 461 12.20 -6.86 -13.94
N LEU A 462 12.76 -5.66 -14.11
CA LEU A 462 14.12 -5.43 -14.56
C LEU A 462 14.88 -4.75 -13.41
N HIS A 463 15.89 -5.45 -12.89
CA HIS A 463 16.64 -5.03 -11.71
C HIS A 463 18.10 -4.87 -12.04
N LYS A 464 18.61 -3.64 -11.87
CA LYS A 464 19.99 -3.34 -12.21
C LYS A 464 20.55 -2.27 -11.28
N ASN A 465 21.76 -2.47 -10.78
CA ASN A 465 22.48 -1.42 -10.06
C ASN A 465 23.59 -0.82 -10.93
N VAL A 466 23.64 0.49 -11.03
CA VAL A 466 24.66 1.22 -11.77
C VAL A 466 25.26 2.35 -10.93
N ILE A 467 26.54 2.61 -11.13
CA ILE A 467 27.23 3.74 -10.47
C ILE A 467 26.69 5.05 -11.04
N THR A 468 26.35 5.99 -10.16
CA THR A 468 25.89 7.33 -10.56
C THR A 468 26.86 8.44 -10.21
N ASP A 469 27.69 8.25 -9.16
CA ASP A 469 28.68 9.22 -8.74
C ASP A 469 29.84 8.54 -8.02
N LEU A 470 31.06 8.91 -8.34
CA LEU A 470 32.30 8.40 -7.73
C LEU A 470 32.81 9.28 -6.58
N PHE A 471 32.14 10.40 -6.29
CA PHE A 471 32.49 11.34 -5.20
C PHE A 471 33.98 11.71 -5.21
N GLY A 472 34.42 12.38 -6.28
CA GLY A 472 35.79 12.84 -6.42
C GLY A 472 36.83 11.78 -6.72
N GLY A 473 36.48 10.49 -6.69
CA GLY A 473 37.35 9.39 -7.05
C GLY A 473 37.38 9.12 -8.55
N GLN A 474 38.33 8.33 -9.01
CA GLN A 474 38.54 8.05 -10.44
C GLN A 474 37.88 6.79 -10.91
N TYR A 475 37.72 5.79 -10.06
CA TYR A 475 37.07 4.51 -10.36
C TYR A 475 36.60 3.82 -9.09
N TYR A 476 35.79 2.82 -9.22
CA TYR A 476 35.34 1.91 -8.16
C TYR A 476 35.66 0.45 -8.53
N VAL A 477 35.87 -0.41 -7.54
CA VAL A 477 36.02 -1.85 -7.76
C VAL A 477 34.97 -2.60 -6.92
N ASP A 478 34.06 -3.30 -7.59
CA ASP A 478 32.99 -4.10 -6.96
C ASP A 478 33.48 -5.52 -6.61
N SER A 479 34.62 -5.63 -5.92
CA SER A 479 35.25 -6.91 -5.64
C SER A 479 34.38 -7.84 -4.79
N TYR A 480 33.66 -7.29 -3.83
CA TYR A 480 32.80 -8.07 -2.92
C TYR A 480 31.71 -8.88 -3.66
N ASN A 481 30.97 -8.22 -4.55
CA ASN A 481 29.93 -8.93 -5.30
C ASN A 481 30.50 -9.78 -6.43
N ARG A 482 31.58 -9.34 -7.08
CA ARG A 482 32.18 -10.06 -8.20
C ARG A 482 32.95 -11.33 -7.78
N LYS A 483 33.53 -11.34 -6.58
CA LYS A 483 34.15 -12.56 -6.02
C LYS A 483 33.13 -13.67 -5.76
N SER A 484 31.87 -13.35 -5.48
CA SER A 484 30.82 -14.34 -5.24
C SER A 484 30.23 -14.95 -6.52
N VAL A 485 30.74 -14.57 -7.71
CA VAL A 485 30.36 -15.16 -8.99
C VAL A 485 31.12 -16.47 -9.19
N LEU A 486 30.38 -17.58 -9.34
CA LEU A 486 30.96 -18.91 -9.44
C LEU A 486 31.44 -19.22 -10.86
N ALA A 487 32.62 -19.85 -10.99
CA ALA A 487 33.19 -20.23 -12.28
C ALA A 487 32.31 -21.23 -13.06
N GLU A 488 31.59 -22.06 -12.35
CA GLU A 488 30.62 -22.99 -12.94
C GLU A 488 29.39 -22.30 -13.53
N ASN A 489 29.05 -21.12 -13.07
CA ASN A 489 27.84 -20.36 -13.50
C ASN A 489 28.16 -19.29 -14.54
N SER A 490 29.39 -18.75 -14.52
CA SER A 490 29.76 -17.63 -15.37
C SER A 490 31.21 -17.72 -15.84
N VAL A 491 31.45 -17.33 -17.11
CA VAL A 491 32.81 -17.19 -17.67
C VAL A 491 33.66 -16.16 -16.93
N ASN A 492 33.03 -15.27 -16.14
CA ASN A 492 33.69 -14.28 -15.32
C ASN A 492 34.01 -14.77 -13.89
N GLY A 493 33.45 -15.93 -13.49
CA GLY A 493 33.64 -16.51 -12.17
C GLY A 493 35.10 -16.86 -11.90
N GLY A 494 35.62 -16.36 -10.78
CA GLY A 494 37.02 -16.53 -10.40
C GLY A 494 38.04 -15.77 -11.26
N VAL A 495 37.63 -14.99 -12.26
CA VAL A 495 38.53 -14.23 -13.15
C VAL A 495 39.03 -12.97 -12.45
N THR A 496 40.27 -12.96 -11.98
CA THR A 496 40.89 -11.87 -11.21
C THR A 496 40.80 -10.50 -11.92
N SER A 497 40.99 -10.46 -13.25
CA SER A 497 40.92 -9.20 -14.00
C SER A 497 39.53 -8.61 -14.04
N TRP A 498 38.47 -9.44 -14.05
CA TRP A 498 37.10 -9.00 -13.98
C TRP A 498 36.71 -8.58 -12.54
N VAL A 499 37.16 -9.34 -11.54
CA VAL A 499 36.91 -9.01 -10.11
C VAL A 499 37.50 -7.65 -9.77
N ASN A 500 38.71 -7.35 -10.25
CA ASN A 500 39.43 -6.11 -9.98
C ASN A 500 39.25 -5.04 -11.06
N GLN A 501 38.26 -5.18 -11.91
CA GLN A 501 37.99 -4.21 -12.97
C GLN A 501 37.67 -2.83 -12.38
N LYS A 502 38.32 -1.81 -12.93
CA LYS A 502 38.04 -0.41 -12.63
C LYS A 502 36.74 0.03 -13.29
N LEU A 503 35.77 0.48 -12.50
CA LEU A 503 34.44 0.82 -12.93
C LEU A 503 34.22 2.32 -12.81
N GLY A 504 33.52 2.90 -13.80
CA GLY A 504 33.13 4.28 -13.87
C GLY A 504 31.63 4.52 -13.68
N VAL A 505 31.22 5.76 -13.80
CA VAL A 505 29.79 6.12 -13.81
C VAL A 505 29.09 5.45 -14.99
N GLY A 506 27.93 4.83 -14.75
CA GLY A 506 27.17 4.05 -15.73
C GLY A 506 27.47 2.55 -15.73
N ASP A 507 28.57 2.13 -15.11
CA ASP A 507 28.92 0.72 -15.02
C ASP A 507 28.06 -0.03 -14.01
N VAL A 508 27.84 -1.32 -14.30
CA VAL A 508 27.02 -2.22 -13.49
C VAL A 508 27.82 -2.76 -12.31
N ILE A 509 27.18 -2.69 -11.16
CA ILE A 509 27.65 -3.28 -9.92
C ILE A 509 26.57 -4.18 -9.31
N ARG A 510 26.96 -5.10 -8.47
CA ARG A 510 26.12 -5.88 -7.57
C ARG A 510 25.10 -6.80 -8.22
N ARG A 511 24.26 -6.34 -9.19
CA ARG A 511 23.23 -7.16 -9.84
C ARG A 511 22.79 -6.60 -11.19
N ASP A 512 22.39 -7.50 -12.09
CA ASP A 512 21.68 -7.23 -13.34
C ASP A 512 20.83 -8.47 -13.67
N TYR A 513 19.53 -8.45 -13.31
CA TYR A 513 18.63 -9.56 -13.59
C TYR A 513 17.22 -9.10 -13.91
N ASP A 514 16.50 -9.98 -14.61
CA ASP A 514 15.04 -9.86 -14.80
C ASP A 514 14.35 -10.94 -13.94
N GLY A 515 13.34 -10.54 -13.18
CA GLY A 515 12.42 -11.44 -12.50
C GLY A 515 11.14 -11.60 -13.31
N PHE A 516 10.63 -12.83 -13.44
CA PHE A 516 9.42 -13.11 -14.19
C PHE A 516 8.37 -13.77 -13.31
N VAL A 517 7.14 -13.31 -13.41
CA VAL A 517 6.00 -13.89 -12.76
C VAL A 517 4.86 -14.10 -13.78
N MET A 518 4.30 -15.29 -13.80
CA MET A 518 3.08 -15.59 -14.53
C MET A 518 2.05 -16.13 -13.55
N TYR A 519 0.86 -15.56 -13.59
CA TYR A 519 -0.27 -15.93 -12.77
C TYR A 519 -1.47 -16.27 -13.63
N GLU A 520 -2.03 -17.42 -13.38
CA GLU A 520 -3.18 -17.97 -14.08
C GLU A 520 -4.21 -18.37 -13.04
N GLY A 521 -5.40 -17.80 -13.10
CA GLY A 521 -6.46 -18.05 -12.14
C GLY A 521 -7.82 -18.26 -12.79
N GLY A 522 -8.61 -19.16 -12.20
CA GLY A 522 -10.02 -19.33 -12.50
C GLY A 522 -10.81 -19.28 -11.20
N PHE A 523 -11.99 -18.68 -11.22
CA PHE A 523 -12.86 -18.58 -10.04
C PHE A 523 -14.34 -18.72 -10.41
N ALA A 524 -15.12 -19.19 -9.46
CA ALA A 524 -16.57 -19.25 -9.56
C ALA A 524 -17.21 -18.93 -8.21
N GLN A 525 -18.35 -18.27 -8.23
CA GLN A 525 -19.18 -17.96 -7.06
C GLN A 525 -20.64 -18.13 -7.40
N LEU A 526 -21.39 -18.77 -6.51
CA LEU A 526 -22.84 -18.84 -6.54
C LEU A 526 -23.41 -18.10 -5.34
N GLU A 527 -24.29 -17.15 -5.57
CA GLU A 527 -25.02 -16.40 -4.55
C GLU A 527 -26.49 -16.81 -4.55
N TYR A 528 -27.06 -16.96 -3.37
CA TYR A 528 -28.49 -17.16 -3.15
C TYR A 528 -29.04 -15.96 -2.39
N ASN A 529 -30.11 -15.36 -2.91
CA ASN A 529 -30.77 -14.21 -2.32
C ASN A 529 -32.27 -14.40 -2.35
N LYS A 530 -32.87 -14.70 -1.23
CA LYS A 530 -34.30 -14.81 -1.08
C LYS A 530 -34.76 -14.29 0.26
N ASP A 531 -35.75 -13.37 0.25
CA ASP A 531 -36.36 -12.78 1.44
C ASP A 531 -35.32 -12.31 2.47
N LYS A 532 -35.23 -12.98 3.59
CA LYS A 532 -34.36 -12.67 4.70
C LYS A 532 -32.95 -13.29 4.59
N VAL A 533 -32.74 -14.19 3.65
CA VAL A 533 -31.52 -15.00 3.55
C VAL A 533 -30.71 -14.59 2.34
N SER A 534 -29.43 -14.32 2.55
CA SER A 534 -28.42 -14.22 1.50
C SER A 534 -27.25 -15.14 1.84
N ALA A 535 -26.82 -15.95 0.90
CA ALA A 535 -25.69 -16.86 1.09
C ALA A 535 -24.81 -16.87 -0.15
N PHE A 536 -23.53 -17.19 0.01
CA PHE A 536 -22.66 -17.48 -1.12
C PHE A 536 -21.73 -18.66 -0.82
N VAL A 537 -21.31 -19.30 -1.89
CA VAL A 537 -20.16 -20.19 -1.92
C VAL A 537 -19.28 -19.79 -3.09
N SER A 538 -17.99 -19.71 -2.88
CA SER A 538 -17.01 -19.40 -3.94
C SER A 538 -15.80 -20.31 -3.85
N GLY A 539 -15.17 -20.55 -5.01
CA GLY A 539 -13.92 -21.27 -5.12
C GLY A 539 -13.06 -20.70 -6.24
N GLY A 540 -11.77 -20.84 -6.08
CA GLY A 540 -10.78 -20.42 -7.08
C GLY A 540 -9.58 -21.35 -7.09
N LEU A 541 -9.03 -21.54 -8.28
CA LEU A 541 -7.76 -22.25 -8.50
C LEU A 541 -6.78 -21.29 -9.16
N THR A 542 -5.52 -21.37 -8.76
CA THR A 542 -4.47 -20.49 -9.26
C THR A 542 -3.20 -21.27 -9.53
N ASN A 543 -2.47 -20.90 -10.55
CA ASN A 543 -1.11 -21.33 -10.79
C ASN A 543 -0.20 -20.11 -10.86
N THR A 544 0.82 -20.06 -10.02
CA THR A 544 1.82 -19.00 -10.03
C THR A 544 3.15 -19.57 -10.42
N SER A 545 3.78 -19.00 -11.45
CA SER A 545 5.05 -19.47 -11.98
C SER A 545 6.10 -18.40 -11.87
N TYR A 546 7.28 -18.79 -11.39
CA TYR A 546 8.43 -17.92 -11.21
C TYR A 546 9.65 -18.43 -11.97
N TRP A 547 10.40 -17.51 -12.61
CA TRP A 547 11.71 -17.73 -13.18
C TRP A 547 12.49 -16.42 -13.26
N ARG A 548 13.79 -16.49 -13.51
CA ARG A 548 14.65 -15.31 -13.61
C ARG A 548 15.65 -15.46 -14.74
N LYS A 549 16.13 -14.33 -15.27
CA LYS A 549 17.25 -14.23 -16.18
C LYS A 549 18.29 -13.32 -15.55
N ASP A 550 19.49 -13.84 -15.34
CA ASP A 550 20.56 -13.11 -14.67
C ASP A 550 21.74 -12.93 -15.60
N ARG A 551 22.30 -11.74 -15.66
CA ARG A 551 23.41 -11.35 -16.54
C ARG A 551 24.68 -10.99 -15.74
N PHE A 552 24.60 -10.92 -14.41
CA PHE A 552 25.71 -10.61 -13.54
C PHE A 552 26.36 -11.88 -12.97
N TYR A 553 25.55 -12.78 -12.41
CA TYR A 553 26.03 -14.01 -11.77
C TYR A 553 26.11 -15.19 -12.73
N TYR A 554 25.48 -15.12 -13.90
CA TYR A 554 25.38 -16.21 -14.88
C TYR A 554 25.75 -15.74 -16.28
N SER A 555 26.26 -16.64 -17.12
CA SER A 555 26.59 -16.34 -18.50
C SER A 555 26.10 -17.43 -19.47
N GLY A 556 25.99 -17.09 -20.75
CA GLY A 556 25.53 -18.00 -21.80
C GLY A 556 24.15 -18.60 -21.53
N ASP A 557 23.99 -19.89 -21.78
CA ASP A 557 22.71 -20.59 -21.61
C ASP A 557 22.26 -20.71 -20.14
N LYS A 558 23.18 -20.52 -19.19
CA LYS A 558 22.89 -20.55 -17.75
C LYS A 558 22.19 -19.30 -17.24
N GLN A 559 22.12 -18.24 -18.03
CA GLN A 559 21.45 -17.00 -17.63
C GLN A 559 19.97 -17.17 -17.29
N LEU A 560 19.29 -18.14 -17.90
CA LEU A 560 17.85 -18.36 -17.68
C LEU A 560 17.63 -19.54 -16.73
N SER A 561 16.94 -19.29 -15.62
CA SER A 561 16.55 -20.34 -14.69
C SER A 561 15.40 -21.20 -15.24
N SER A 562 15.23 -22.39 -14.74
CA SER A 562 14.00 -23.18 -14.92
C SER A 562 12.80 -22.47 -14.34
N LYS A 563 11.58 -22.80 -14.79
CA LYS A 563 10.32 -22.31 -14.20
C LYS A 563 9.96 -23.15 -12.97
N LYS A 564 9.46 -22.47 -11.92
CA LYS A 564 8.86 -23.11 -10.74
C LYS A 564 7.37 -22.75 -10.71
N HIS A 565 6.53 -23.77 -10.54
CA HIS A 565 5.08 -23.65 -10.50
C HIS A 565 4.57 -23.93 -9.08
N TYR A 566 3.60 -23.12 -8.65
CA TYR A 566 2.89 -23.28 -7.38
C TYR A 566 1.39 -23.28 -7.66
N LEU A 567 0.74 -24.42 -7.41
CA LEU A 567 -0.71 -24.52 -7.46
C LEU A 567 -1.28 -24.03 -6.14
N GLY A 568 -2.21 -23.12 -6.20
CA GLY A 568 -2.92 -22.56 -5.07
C GLY A 568 -4.42 -22.53 -5.31
N GLY A 569 -5.14 -21.98 -4.37
CA GLY A 569 -6.58 -21.84 -4.51
C GLY A 569 -7.26 -21.35 -3.24
N ASN A 570 -8.55 -21.15 -3.32
CA ASN A 570 -9.37 -20.73 -2.19
C ASN A 570 -10.77 -21.35 -2.26
N VAL A 571 -11.37 -21.50 -1.08
CA VAL A 571 -12.80 -21.81 -0.93
C VAL A 571 -13.33 -20.90 0.16
N LYS A 572 -14.48 -20.25 -0.10
CA LYS A 572 -15.13 -19.33 0.83
C LYS A 572 -16.63 -19.56 0.84
N ALA A 573 -17.25 -19.37 1.97
CA ALA A 573 -18.69 -19.42 2.12
C ALA A 573 -19.17 -18.38 3.14
N GLY A 574 -20.37 -17.85 2.91
CA GLY A 574 -20.96 -16.89 3.81
C GLY A 574 -22.48 -16.96 3.80
N LEU A 575 -23.05 -16.58 4.92
CA LEU A 575 -24.49 -16.53 5.16
C LEU A 575 -24.83 -15.22 5.86
N ASN A 576 -25.82 -14.51 5.36
CA ASN A 576 -26.45 -13.38 6.03
C ASN A 576 -27.93 -13.67 6.26
N TYR A 577 -28.41 -13.34 7.45
CA TYR A 577 -29.81 -13.44 7.81
C TYR A 577 -30.33 -12.09 8.32
N ASN A 578 -31.28 -11.51 7.61
CA ASN A 578 -31.98 -10.29 8.04
C ASN A 578 -33.06 -10.69 9.04
N LEU A 579 -32.82 -10.43 10.33
CA LEU A 579 -33.75 -10.71 11.42
C LEU A 579 -35.06 -9.94 11.19
N ASP A 580 -34.92 -8.66 10.87
CA ASP A 580 -35.99 -7.73 10.50
C ASP A 580 -35.46 -6.66 9.53
N ASP A 581 -36.20 -5.57 9.32
CA ASP A 581 -35.80 -4.46 8.44
C ASP A 581 -34.58 -3.67 8.94
N TYR A 582 -34.26 -3.77 10.23
CA TYR A 582 -33.20 -3.03 10.89
C TYR A 582 -31.98 -3.89 11.25
N ASN A 583 -32.19 -5.16 11.55
CA ASN A 583 -31.20 -6.05 12.13
C ASN A 583 -30.77 -7.16 11.17
N ASN A 584 -29.50 -7.43 11.11
CA ASN A 584 -28.98 -8.62 10.41
C ASN A 584 -27.80 -9.24 11.15
N VAL A 585 -27.62 -10.54 10.95
CA VAL A 585 -26.44 -11.29 11.40
C VAL A 585 -25.80 -11.95 10.20
N PHE A 586 -24.50 -12.06 10.20
CA PHE A 586 -23.80 -12.81 9.16
C PHE A 586 -22.67 -13.67 9.74
N PHE A 587 -22.40 -14.73 9.03
CA PHE A 587 -21.23 -15.58 9.26
C PHE A 587 -20.51 -15.80 7.93
N ASN A 588 -19.18 -15.73 7.93
CA ASN A 588 -18.37 -16.18 6.80
C ASN A 588 -17.18 -17.00 7.25
N THR A 589 -16.70 -17.85 6.37
CA THR A 589 -15.52 -18.68 6.58
C THR A 589 -14.81 -18.91 5.25
N GLY A 590 -13.54 -19.23 5.32
CA GLY A 590 -12.79 -19.58 4.13
C GLY A 590 -11.41 -20.14 4.41
N PHE A 591 -10.90 -20.75 3.36
CA PHE A 591 -9.56 -21.30 3.26
C PHE A 591 -8.86 -20.72 2.04
N ILE A 592 -7.60 -20.35 2.22
CA ILE A 592 -6.71 -19.92 1.13
C ILE A 592 -5.42 -20.72 1.18
N SER A 593 -4.98 -21.23 0.03
CA SER A 593 -3.64 -21.74 -0.22
C SER A 593 -2.96 -20.81 -1.24
N ARG A 594 -1.93 -20.09 -0.83
CA ARG A 594 -1.27 -19.04 -1.60
C ARG A 594 0.19 -19.40 -1.87
N ALA A 595 0.65 -19.20 -3.10
CA ALA A 595 2.06 -19.35 -3.46
C ALA A 595 2.96 -18.46 -2.58
N PRO A 596 4.19 -18.90 -2.24
CA PRO A 596 5.19 -18.02 -1.65
C PRO A 596 5.50 -16.88 -2.62
N ILE A 597 6.03 -15.76 -2.13
CA ILE A 597 6.47 -14.66 -2.99
C ILE A 597 7.73 -15.06 -3.79
N PHE A 598 8.03 -14.29 -4.84
CA PHE A 598 9.20 -14.53 -5.69
C PHE A 598 10.50 -14.64 -4.89
N ASP A 599 10.71 -13.72 -3.94
CA ASP A 599 11.93 -13.69 -3.12
C ASP A 599 12.12 -14.96 -2.28
N ASN A 600 11.04 -15.57 -1.80
CA ASN A 600 11.09 -16.80 -1.01
C ASN A 600 11.19 -18.08 -1.87
N THR A 601 11.02 -17.97 -3.19
CA THR A 601 11.12 -19.11 -4.12
C THR A 601 12.57 -19.48 -4.41
N PHE A 602 13.47 -18.51 -4.37
CA PHE A 602 14.90 -18.70 -4.59
C PHE A 602 15.65 -18.60 -3.26
N ILE A 603 16.83 -19.24 -3.18
CA ILE A 603 17.71 -19.07 -2.03
C ILE A 603 18.07 -17.58 -1.87
N ASN A 604 18.44 -16.95 -2.98
CA ASN A 604 18.62 -15.51 -3.06
C ASN A 604 18.12 -15.02 -4.42
N SER A 605 16.96 -14.38 -4.45
CA SER A 605 16.32 -13.91 -5.69
C SER A 605 17.14 -12.90 -6.48
N GLN A 606 18.14 -12.25 -5.86
CA GLN A 606 18.97 -11.23 -6.51
C GLN A 606 20.23 -11.80 -7.17
N SER A 607 20.69 -12.99 -6.77
CA SER A 607 21.98 -13.53 -7.22
C SER A 607 21.99 -15.02 -7.58
N SER A 608 20.97 -15.81 -7.20
CA SER A 608 20.98 -17.26 -7.38
C SER A 608 19.75 -17.76 -8.13
N HIS A 609 19.99 -18.77 -9.00
CA HIS A 609 18.93 -19.58 -9.64
C HIS A 609 18.48 -20.75 -8.77
N GLU A 610 19.25 -21.04 -7.71
CA GLU A 610 18.95 -22.14 -6.81
C GLU A 610 17.61 -21.92 -6.10
N ARG A 611 16.86 -23.00 -5.97
CA ARG A 611 15.53 -23.00 -5.37
C ARG A 611 15.63 -23.18 -3.86
N ASN A 612 14.78 -22.44 -3.18
CA ASN A 612 14.54 -22.73 -1.78
C ASN A 612 13.79 -24.08 -1.66
N PRO A 613 14.41 -25.14 -1.09
CA PRO A 613 13.79 -26.44 -1.01
C PRO A 613 12.57 -26.47 -0.10
N ASP A 614 12.51 -25.56 0.86
CA ASP A 614 11.42 -25.46 1.84
C ASP A 614 10.28 -24.52 1.39
N ALA A 615 10.41 -23.90 0.20
CA ALA A 615 9.37 -23.00 -0.33
C ALA A 615 8.06 -23.76 -0.62
N LYS A 616 7.02 -23.44 0.12
CA LYS A 616 5.69 -24.03 -0.01
C LYS A 616 4.60 -22.97 0.14
N ASN A 617 3.37 -23.35 -0.24
CA ASN A 617 2.23 -22.48 -0.10
C ASN A 617 1.91 -22.15 1.36
N GLU A 618 1.68 -20.89 1.62
CA GLU A 618 1.07 -20.41 2.86
C GLU A 618 -0.41 -20.81 2.90
N LYS A 619 -0.93 -21.12 4.09
CA LYS A 619 -2.33 -21.53 4.28
C LYS A 619 -3.01 -20.62 5.28
N VAL A 620 -4.20 -20.15 4.95
CA VAL A 620 -4.98 -19.27 5.79
C VAL A 620 -6.38 -19.82 5.98
N TYR A 621 -6.82 -19.87 7.22
CA TYR A 621 -8.18 -20.23 7.63
C TYR A 621 -8.78 -19.04 8.35
N SER A 622 -10.00 -18.65 8.03
CA SER A 622 -10.65 -17.51 8.69
C SER A 622 -12.12 -17.79 8.96
N PHE A 623 -12.58 -17.25 10.09
CA PHE A 623 -13.96 -17.30 10.54
C PHE A 623 -14.37 -15.91 11.00
N GLU A 624 -15.55 -15.45 10.59
CA GLU A 624 -16.09 -14.16 10.98
C GLU A 624 -17.56 -14.27 11.34
N LEU A 625 -17.96 -13.58 12.39
CA LEU A 625 -19.34 -13.42 12.82
C LEU A 625 -19.63 -11.93 12.96
N GLY A 626 -20.68 -11.45 12.31
CA GLY A 626 -21.05 -10.06 12.38
C GLY A 626 -22.52 -9.82 12.68
N TYR A 627 -22.80 -8.68 13.27
CA TYR A 627 -24.11 -8.15 13.51
C TYR A 627 -24.19 -6.72 12.99
N GLY A 628 -25.23 -6.39 12.26
CA GLY A 628 -25.52 -5.07 11.76
C GLY A 628 -26.88 -4.56 12.23
N TYR A 629 -26.89 -3.31 12.70
CA TYR A 629 -28.11 -2.54 12.94
C TYR A 629 -28.15 -1.33 12.03
N ARG A 630 -29.29 -1.05 11.41
CA ARG A 630 -29.47 0.11 10.56
C ARG A 630 -30.88 0.71 10.70
N SER A 631 -30.93 1.96 11.12
CA SER A 631 -32.15 2.78 11.13
C SER A 631 -31.92 4.10 10.40
N GLN A 632 -32.92 4.97 10.36
CA GLN A 632 -32.81 6.29 9.73
C GLN A 632 -31.76 7.18 10.42
N TYR A 633 -31.59 7.05 11.75
CA TYR A 633 -30.76 7.93 12.56
C TYR A 633 -29.51 7.28 13.11
N PHE A 634 -29.42 5.96 13.06
CA PHE A 634 -28.30 5.22 13.64
C PHE A 634 -28.02 3.94 12.85
N SER A 635 -26.74 3.73 12.53
CA SER A 635 -26.27 2.45 12.01
C SER A 635 -25.04 2.01 12.80
N ALA A 636 -24.93 0.72 13.08
CA ALA A 636 -23.78 0.14 13.74
C ALA A 636 -23.51 -1.27 13.20
N ASN A 637 -22.23 -1.64 13.16
CA ASN A 637 -21.77 -2.97 12.86
C ASN A 637 -20.82 -3.46 13.95
N VAL A 638 -20.97 -4.71 14.36
CA VAL A 638 -20.05 -5.41 15.25
C VAL A 638 -19.57 -6.65 14.55
N ASN A 639 -18.25 -6.85 14.47
CA ASN A 639 -17.65 -8.01 13.84
C ASN A 639 -16.66 -8.67 14.80
N ALA A 640 -16.75 -9.98 14.96
CA ALA A 640 -15.73 -10.80 15.61
C ALA A 640 -15.05 -11.66 14.54
N TYR A 641 -13.73 -11.78 14.62
CA TYR A 641 -12.96 -12.56 13.65
C TYR A 641 -11.90 -13.42 14.33
N TYR A 642 -11.57 -14.52 13.66
CA TYR A 642 -10.44 -15.39 13.97
C TYR A 642 -9.80 -15.86 12.67
N THR A 643 -8.51 -15.54 12.48
CA THR A 643 -7.74 -15.93 11.30
C THR A 643 -6.47 -16.67 11.75
N MET A 644 -6.29 -17.87 11.27
CA MET A 644 -5.10 -18.69 11.46
C MET A 644 -4.28 -18.71 10.18
N TRP A 645 -3.02 -18.29 10.26
CA TRP A 645 -2.07 -18.27 9.17
C TRP A 645 -0.95 -19.26 9.44
N LYS A 646 -0.74 -20.21 8.55
CA LYS A 646 0.24 -21.28 8.66
C LYS A 646 1.23 -21.30 7.52
N ASP A 647 2.37 -21.91 7.78
CA ASP A 647 3.45 -22.12 6.80
C ASP A 647 4.02 -20.81 6.24
N LYS A 648 4.01 -19.73 7.04
CA LYS A 648 4.68 -18.49 6.63
C LYS A 648 6.17 -18.74 6.50
N ALA A 649 6.73 -18.33 5.36
CA ALA A 649 8.16 -18.33 5.15
C ALA A 649 8.82 -17.15 5.86
N LEU A 650 9.92 -17.42 6.57
CA LEU A 650 10.84 -16.42 7.12
C LEU A 650 12.12 -16.46 6.33
N TYR A 651 12.71 -15.30 6.11
CA TYR A 651 13.93 -15.14 5.31
C TYR A 651 14.92 -14.28 6.07
N ASP A 652 16.17 -14.75 6.16
CA ASP A 652 17.27 -14.03 6.76
C ASP A 652 18.57 -14.22 5.96
N THR A 653 19.49 -13.27 6.05
CA THR A 653 20.79 -13.30 5.35
C THR A 653 21.87 -12.69 6.23
N GLY A 654 23.05 -13.20 6.12
CA GLY A 654 24.22 -12.65 6.77
C GLY A 654 25.51 -12.92 5.99
N SER A 655 26.61 -12.68 6.65
CA SER A 655 27.94 -12.95 6.11
C SER A 655 28.76 -13.77 7.10
N TYR A 656 29.73 -14.53 6.56
CA TYR A 656 30.71 -15.25 7.33
C TYR A 656 32.08 -15.13 6.64
N GLU A 657 33.14 -15.34 7.39
CA GLU A 657 34.47 -15.47 6.81
C GLU A 657 34.77 -16.94 6.52
N ASP A 658 35.12 -17.24 5.27
CA ASP A 658 35.53 -18.58 4.88
C ASP A 658 36.92 -18.93 5.42
N VAL A 659 37.36 -20.16 5.20
CA VAL A 659 38.66 -20.66 5.67
C VAL A 659 39.87 -19.86 5.15
N ASN A 660 39.69 -19.07 4.11
CA ASN A 660 40.69 -18.18 3.54
C ASN A 660 40.57 -16.73 4.02
N GLY A 661 39.69 -16.45 4.98
CA GLY A 661 39.41 -15.11 5.47
C GLY A 661 38.62 -14.21 4.49
N ALA A 662 37.99 -14.81 3.48
CA ALA A 662 37.14 -14.07 2.53
C ALA A 662 35.71 -14.01 3.07
N SER A 663 35.13 -12.81 3.04
CA SER A 663 33.73 -12.62 3.42
C SER A 663 32.81 -13.22 2.38
N GLN A 664 32.00 -14.18 2.82
CA GLN A 664 30.98 -14.89 2.05
C GLN A 664 29.60 -14.58 2.57
N ARG A 665 28.56 -14.87 1.80
CA ARG A 665 27.17 -14.70 2.22
C ARG A 665 26.53 -16.05 2.58
N TRP A 666 25.66 -16.02 3.58
CA TRP A 666 24.72 -17.09 3.84
C TRP A 666 23.28 -16.58 3.70
N THR A 667 22.39 -17.50 3.46
CA THR A 667 20.94 -17.28 3.43
C THR A 667 20.26 -18.35 4.26
N MET A 668 19.22 -17.96 4.99
CA MET A 668 18.39 -18.91 5.74
C MET A 668 16.94 -18.68 5.36
N ASN A 669 16.32 -19.72 4.82
CA ASN A 669 14.89 -19.76 4.54
C ASN A 669 14.25 -20.75 5.49
N MET A 670 13.33 -20.28 6.33
CA MET A 670 12.66 -21.10 7.33
C MET A 670 11.17 -21.15 7.04
N THR A 671 10.55 -22.27 7.34
CA THR A 671 9.11 -22.50 7.22
C THR A 671 8.54 -23.06 8.51
N GLY A 672 7.21 -22.96 8.68
CA GLY A 672 6.51 -23.45 9.85
C GLY A 672 6.06 -22.37 10.83
N ALA A 673 6.44 -21.10 10.59
CA ALA A 673 5.88 -19.99 11.35
C ALA A 673 4.36 -19.94 11.19
N GLN A 674 3.65 -19.69 12.28
CA GLN A 674 2.20 -19.56 12.32
C GLN A 674 1.83 -18.28 13.03
N ALA A 675 0.69 -17.70 12.67
CA ALA A 675 0.12 -16.57 13.39
C ALA A 675 -1.38 -16.76 13.57
N ASN A 676 -1.88 -16.35 14.72
CA ASN A 676 -3.29 -16.28 15.04
C ASN A 676 -3.68 -14.81 15.20
N HIS A 677 -4.65 -14.38 14.42
CA HIS A 677 -5.19 -13.01 14.45
C HIS A 677 -6.66 -13.09 14.84
N MET A 678 -7.01 -12.63 16.03
CA MET A 678 -8.40 -12.53 16.47
C MET A 678 -8.73 -11.14 16.97
N GLY A 679 -10.02 -10.81 16.97
CA GLY A 679 -10.44 -9.52 17.47
C GLY A 679 -11.92 -9.23 17.30
N ILE A 680 -12.30 -8.07 17.82
CA ILE A 680 -13.65 -7.51 17.74
C ILE A 680 -13.54 -6.10 17.20
N GLU A 681 -14.40 -5.77 16.26
CA GLU A 681 -14.49 -4.46 15.62
C GLU A 681 -15.92 -3.93 15.76
N LEU A 682 -16.03 -2.66 16.08
CA LEU A 682 -17.28 -1.90 16.13
C LEU A 682 -17.12 -0.66 15.25
N ASP A 683 -18.08 -0.38 14.42
CA ASP A 683 -18.25 0.94 13.79
C ASP A 683 -19.71 1.40 13.89
N PHE A 684 -19.90 2.71 13.99
CA PHE A 684 -21.23 3.29 14.00
C PHE A 684 -21.27 4.68 13.36
N ILE A 685 -22.45 5.03 12.85
CA ILE A 685 -22.81 6.38 12.39
C ILE A 685 -24.14 6.76 13.03
N ALA A 686 -24.16 7.90 13.71
CA ALA A 686 -25.34 8.47 14.31
C ALA A 686 -25.65 9.85 13.69
N LYS A 687 -26.91 10.09 13.36
CA LYS A 687 -27.41 11.37 12.82
C LYS A 687 -28.52 11.90 13.74
N PRO A 688 -28.16 12.35 14.97
CA PRO A 688 -29.16 12.78 15.94
C PRO A 688 -29.94 13.98 15.45
N PHE A 689 -29.30 14.82 14.62
CA PHE A 689 -29.90 15.99 14.01
C PHE A 689 -29.49 16.09 12.53
N ARG A 690 -30.24 16.82 11.73
CA ARG A 690 -29.95 17.04 10.30
C ARG A 690 -28.61 17.80 10.08
N TRP A 691 -28.16 18.56 11.05
CA TRP A 691 -26.94 19.36 11.02
C TRP A 691 -25.76 18.70 11.74
N MET A 692 -25.94 17.51 12.33
CA MET A 692 -24.91 16.81 13.09
C MET A 692 -24.85 15.34 12.71
N GLU A 693 -23.65 14.88 12.43
CA GLU A 693 -23.32 13.47 12.25
C GLU A 693 -22.16 13.10 13.17
N VAL A 694 -22.30 11.99 13.86
CA VAL A 694 -21.26 11.41 14.72
C VAL A 694 -20.92 10.04 14.15
N ASN A 695 -19.66 9.81 13.87
CA ASN A 695 -19.15 8.51 13.47
C ASN A 695 -18.09 8.03 14.46
N GLY A 696 -18.08 6.77 14.75
CA GLY A 696 -17.08 6.20 15.65
C GLY A 696 -16.71 4.79 15.27
N MET A 697 -15.52 4.41 15.68
CA MET A 697 -15.06 3.04 15.57
C MET A 697 -14.25 2.64 16.80
N PHE A 698 -14.23 1.34 17.06
CA PHE A 698 -13.37 0.69 18.02
C PHE A 698 -12.93 -0.66 17.47
N SER A 699 -11.65 -0.97 17.58
CA SER A 699 -11.10 -2.25 17.20
C SER A 699 -10.16 -2.74 18.31
N TRP A 700 -10.43 -3.94 18.78
CA TRP A 700 -9.55 -4.66 19.68
C TRP A 700 -9.08 -5.94 18.99
N GLY A 701 -7.76 -6.09 18.79
CA GLY A 701 -7.12 -7.25 18.23
C GLY A 701 -6.24 -7.95 19.27
N ASP A 702 -6.00 -9.23 19.07
CA ASP A 702 -4.96 -10.01 19.72
C ASP A 702 -4.28 -10.86 18.63
N TRP A 703 -3.12 -10.39 18.19
CA TRP A 703 -2.39 -10.98 17.07
C TRP A 703 -1.06 -11.53 17.58
N ARG A 704 -0.84 -12.81 17.39
CA ARG A 704 0.31 -13.52 17.96
C ARG A 704 0.92 -14.50 17.01
N TRP A 705 2.24 -14.53 17.01
CA TRP A 705 3.04 -15.58 16.42
C TRP A 705 3.01 -16.82 17.32
N ASN A 706 2.97 -17.98 16.69
CA ASN A 706 2.98 -19.29 17.33
C ASN A 706 3.75 -20.28 16.46
N GLY A 707 4.11 -21.41 17.07
CA GLY A 707 4.73 -22.53 16.38
C GLY A 707 6.23 -22.40 16.27
N THR A 708 6.80 -23.30 15.52
CA THR A 708 8.24 -23.47 15.36
C THR A 708 8.61 -23.34 13.88
N ALA A 709 9.44 -22.37 13.56
CA ALA A 709 10.03 -22.26 12.23
C ALA A 709 11.36 -23.03 12.20
N LYS A 710 11.57 -23.76 11.10
CA LYS A 710 12.80 -24.53 10.88
C LYS A 710 13.31 -24.30 9.46
N GLY A 711 14.65 -24.27 9.32
CA GLY A 711 15.30 -24.10 8.04
C GLY A 711 16.78 -24.37 8.12
N PHE A 712 17.42 -24.33 6.96
CA PHE A 712 18.87 -24.53 6.84
C PHE A 712 19.55 -23.20 6.51
N MET A 713 20.72 -23.00 7.08
CA MET A 713 21.66 -22.01 6.59
C MET A 713 22.34 -22.54 5.33
N MET A 714 22.32 -21.75 4.26
CA MET A 714 22.87 -22.16 2.96
C MET A 714 23.89 -21.12 2.50
N ASN A 715 24.94 -21.56 1.86
CA ASN A 715 25.88 -20.69 1.18
C ASN A 715 25.30 -20.17 -0.17
N THR A 716 26.07 -19.37 -0.88
CA THR A 716 25.66 -18.81 -2.18
C THR A 716 25.46 -19.86 -3.27
N GLU A 717 26.03 -21.04 -3.10
CA GLU A 717 25.92 -22.22 -3.98
C GLU A 717 24.67 -23.06 -3.67
N GLY A 718 23.93 -22.73 -2.61
CA GLY A 718 22.76 -23.49 -2.17
C GLY A 718 23.11 -24.73 -1.38
N GLN A 719 24.35 -24.89 -0.96
CA GLN A 719 24.79 -26.01 -0.13
C GLN A 719 24.45 -25.71 1.33
N ILE A 720 23.98 -26.74 2.02
CA ILE A 720 23.67 -26.64 3.46
C ILE A 720 24.98 -26.51 4.24
N MET A 721 25.03 -25.51 5.10
CA MET A 721 26.18 -25.24 5.95
C MET A 721 26.06 -26.01 7.27
N ALA A 722 27.12 -26.71 7.63
CA ALA A 722 27.24 -27.42 8.90
C ALA A 722 27.44 -26.46 10.09
N ASN A 723 27.90 -25.25 9.82
CA ASN A 723 28.08 -24.20 10.85
C ASN A 723 28.16 -22.81 10.19
N SER A 724 28.16 -21.76 11.02
CA SER A 724 28.25 -20.36 10.57
C SER A 724 29.61 -19.94 9.98
N ARG A 725 30.59 -20.85 9.87
CA ARG A 725 31.92 -20.62 9.30
C ARG A 725 32.06 -21.10 7.85
N GLY A 726 30.97 -21.60 7.25
CA GLY A 726 30.96 -22.00 5.85
C GLY A 726 31.31 -23.46 5.59
N GLU A 727 31.47 -24.28 6.60
CA GLU A 727 31.66 -25.72 6.42
C GLU A 727 30.38 -26.33 5.82
N VAL A 728 30.53 -27.07 4.72
CA VAL A 728 29.40 -27.63 3.96
C VAL A 728 29.09 -29.04 4.46
N VAL A 729 27.80 -29.34 4.58
CA VAL A 729 27.31 -30.70 4.89
C VAL A 729 27.56 -31.62 3.70
N THR A 730 28.38 -32.63 3.90
CA THR A 730 28.70 -33.63 2.88
C THR A 730 27.88 -34.90 3.01
N ASP A 731 27.49 -35.27 4.25
CA ASP A 731 26.61 -36.40 4.52
C ASP A 731 25.17 -35.97 4.76
N MET A 732 24.32 -36.23 3.79
CA MET A 732 22.90 -35.86 3.81
C MET A 732 22.02 -36.90 4.57
N SER A 733 22.57 -38.01 5.03
CA SER A 733 21.79 -39.08 5.68
C SER A 733 21.12 -38.62 6.99
N ASN A 734 21.69 -37.62 7.67
CA ASN A 734 21.18 -37.05 8.90
C ASN A 734 21.16 -35.52 8.84
N VAL A 735 20.71 -34.95 7.70
CA VAL A 735 20.76 -33.54 7.44
C VAL A 735 19.90 -32.71 8.42
N ASP A 736 18.86 -33.28 8.98
CA ASP A 736 17.95 -32.60 9.93
C ASP A 736 18.65 -32.09 11.21
N GLN A 737 19.80 -32.66 11.58
CA GLN A 737 20.60 -32.15 12.70
C GLN A 737 21.20 -30.77 12.47
N TYR A 738 21.29 -30.35 11.21
CA TYR A 738 21.83 -29.04 10.82
C TYR A 738 20.74 -27.96 10.66
N LYS A 739 19.48 -28.29 11.00
CA LYS A 739 18.39 -27.32 11.01
C LYS A 739 18.52 -26.33 12.16
N TYR A 740 18.36 -25.09 11.83
CA TYR A 740 18.14 -24.01 12.79
C TYR A 740 16.67 -23.97 13.17
N THR A 741 16.39 -23.71 14.43
CA THR A 741 15.03 -23.73 14.98
C THR A 741 14.73 -22.40 15.68
N ILE A 742 13.59 -21.79 15.34
CA ILE A 742 13.08 -20.59 16.01
C ILE A 742 11.71 -20.95 16.59
N GLU A 743 11.56 -20.77 17.89
CA GLU A 743 10.33 -21.00 18.62
C GLU A 743 9.61 -19.68 18.89
N MET A 744 8.35 -19.62 18.49
CA MET A 744 7.46 -18.51 18.73
C MET A 744 6.26 -19.04 19.51
N ASP A 745 6.17 -18.68 20.77
CA ASP A 745 5.05 -19.08 21.61
C ASP A 745 4.34 -17.84 22.17
N ASN A 746 3.16 -17.58 21.62
CA ASN A 746 2.32 -16.45 22.02
C ASN A 746 2.95 -15.06 21.91
N VAL A 747 3.89 -14.85 20.98
CA VAL A 747 4.60 -13.60 20.80
C VAL A 747 3.75 -12.61 20.00
N GLN A 748 3.60 -11.40 20.48
CA GLN A 748 2.81 -10.36 19.79
C GLN A 748 3.37 -10.02 18.40
N VAL A 749 2.47 -9.88 17.43
CA VAL A 749 2.82 -9.36 16.11
C VAL A 749 3.15 -7.87 16.25
N GLY A 750 4.35 -7.49 15.81
CA GLY A 750 4.84 -6.11 15.90
C GLY A 750 4.42 -5.20 14.74
N GLY A 751 4.71 -3.92 14.91
CA GLY A 751 4.56 -2.87 13.90
C GLY A 751 3.12 -2.46 13.59
N SER A 752 2.14 -2.82 14.42
CA SER A 752 0.74 -2.42 14.22
C SER A 752 -0.01 -2.37 15.54
N ALA A 753 -0.70 -1.26 15.80
CA ALA A 753 -1.51 -1.11 17.00
C ALA A 753 -2.66 -2.12 17.01
N GLN A 754 -2.71 -2.95 18.07
CA GLN A 754 -3.74 -3.98 18.26
C GLN A 754 -5.04 -3.43 18.86
N THR A 755 -5.02 -2.20 19.37
CA THR A 755 -6.21 -1.48 19.81
C THR A 755 -6.25 -0.12 19.14
N THR A 756 -7.35 0.16 18.43
CA THR A 756 -7.58 1.44 17.77
C THR A 756 -8.99 1.94 18.07
N ALA A 757 -9.14 3.25 18.26
CA ALA A 757 -10.44 3.90 18.37
C ALA A 757 -10.45 5.23 17.64
N ALA A 758 -11.59 5.60 17.10
CA ALA A 758 -11.80 6.93 16.53
C ALA A 758 -13.21 7.42 16.81
N LEU A 759 -13.33 8.74 16.99
CA LEU A 759 -14.62 9.41 17.12
C LEU A 759 -14.57 10.68 16.27
N GLY A 760 -15.44 10.78 15.29
CA GLY A 760 -15.58 11.94 14.42
C GLY A 760 -16.92 12.63 14.60
N VAL A 761 -16.94 13.96 14.56
CA VAL A 761 -18.14 14.76 14.56
C VAL A 761 -18.11 15.69 13.37
N THR A 762 -19.15 15.62 12.54
CA THR A 762 -19.39 16.57 11.46
C THR A 762 -20.57 17.46 11.82
N PHE A 763 -20.34 18.75 11.77
CA PHE A 763 -21.30 19.78 12.12
C PHE A 763 -21.58 20.67 10.91
N ARG A 764 -22.86 20.85 10.56
CA ARG A 764 -23.34 21.66 9.43
C ARG A 764 -24.27 22.76 9.91
N PRO A 765 -23.74 23.84 10.54
CA PRO A 765 -24.58 24.85 11.21
C PRO A 765 -25.37 25.71 10.24
N MET A 766 -24.90 25.83 9.01
CA MET A 766 -25.56 26.60 7.94
C MET A 766 -25.24 26.03 6.57
N LYS A 767 -26.02 26.41 5.56
CA LYS A 767 -25.79 25.96 4.19
C LYS A 767 -24.38 26.30 3.72
N GLY A 768 -23.69 25.30 3.20
CA GLY A 768 -22.33 25.42 2.66
C GLY A 768 -21.20 25.34 3.68
N LEU A 769 -21.48 25.47 5.00
CA LEU A 769 -20.46 25.35 6.03
C LEU A 769 -20.46 23.95 6.65
N ARG A 770 -19.30 23.32 6.66
CA ARG A 770 -19.01 22.05 7.33
C ARG A 770 -17.82 22.23 8.26
N LEU A 771 -17.95 21.70 9.46
CA LEU A 771 -16.90 21.65 10.47
C LEU A 771 -16.75 20.20 10.89
N ASN A 772 -15.53 19.70 10.92
CA ASN A 772 -15.24 18.33 11.36
C ASN A 772 -14.22 18.37 12.49
N ALA A 773 -14.39 17.49 13.46
CA ALA A 773 -13.42 17.22 14.51
C ALA A 773 -13.31 15.71 14.69
N ASP A 774 -12.08 15.19 14.69
CA ASP A 774 -11.78 13.77 14.78
C ASP A 774 -10.77 13.50 15.88
N TRP A 775 -11.12 12.60 16.77
CA TRP A 775 -10.21 12.03 17.74
C TRP A 775 -9.80 10.63 17.29
N ASN A 776 -8.52 10.32 17.36
CA ASN A 776 -7.96 9.01 17.06
C ASN A 776 -7.11 8.54 18.22
N PHE A 777 -7.22 7.27 18.60
CA PHE A 777 -6.48 6.63 19.69
C PHE A 777 -5.88 5.31 19.25
N PHE A 778 -4.63 5.05 19.67
CA PHE A 778 -3.87 3.86 19.37
C PHE A 778 -3.16 3.35 20.61
N ALA A 779 -3.26 2.05 20.85
CA ALA A 779 -2.63 1.39 21.98
C ALA A 779 -2.26 -0.05 21.62
N ARG A 780 -1.47 -0.68 22.50
CA ARG A 780 -0.97 -2.03 22.30
C ARG A 780 -0.26 -2.17 20.94
N ASN A 781 0.53 -1.16 20.59
CA ASN A 781 1.43 -1.20 19.44
C ASN A 781 2.76 -1.77 19.92
N TYR A 782 3.19 -2.86 19.32
CA TYR A 782 4.46 -3.51 19.65
C TYR A 782 5.48 -3.17 18.58
N ALA A 783 6.73 -2.95 18.99
CA ALA A 783 7.83 -2.67 18.06
C ALA A 783 7.95 -3.80 17.02
N ASP A 784 8.23 -3.44 15.78
CA ASP A 784 8.49 -4.41 14.72
C ASP A 784 9.81 -5.12 15.00
N TYR A 785 9.90 -6.39 14.73
CA TYR A 785 11.11 -7.17 14.92
C TYR A 785 11.33 -8.10 13.74
N ASP A 786 12.58 -8.25 13.38
CA ASP A 786 12.97 -9.32 12.49
C ASP A 786 13.21 -10.56 13.34
N ILE A 787 12.71 -11.69 12.89
CA ILE A 787 13.03 -12.96 13.49
C ILE A 787 14.45 -13.26 13.02
N ASP A 788 15.41 -12.88 13.87
CA ASP A 788 16.84 -13.03 13.58
C ASP A 788 17.26 -14.49 13.67
N ALA A 789 17.29 -15.14 12.54
CA ALA A 789 17.70 -16.53 12.44
C ALA A 789 19.18 -16.76 12.85
N SER A 790 20.01 -15.69 12.84
CA SER A 790 21.39 -15.77 13.28
C SER A 790 21.54 -16.02 14.79
N GLN A 791 20.50 -15.73 15.58
CA GLN A 791 20.46 -16.02 17.02
C GLN A 791 20.23 -17.50 17.31
N ALA A 792 19.62 -18.23 16.36
CA ALA A 792 19.45 -19.67 16.51
C ALA A 792 20.79 -20.40 16.34
N THR A 793 20.93 -21.53 17.02
CA THR A 793 22.02 -22.49 16.77
C THR A 793 21.42 -23.83 16.35
N GLN A 794 22.22 -24.69 15.76
CA GLN A 794 21.77 -26.05 15.42
C GLN A 794 21.45 -26.89 16.64
N LYS A 795 21.94 -26.51 17.83
CA LYS A 795 21.75 -27.27 19.08
C LYS A 795 20.64 -26.73 19.96
N GLU A 796 20.42 -25.40 19.89
CA GLU A 796 19.45 -24.71 20.75
C GLU A 796 18.54 -23.86 19.86
N ALA A 797 17.23 -23.97 20.12
CA ALA A 797 16.24 -23.14 19.49
C ALA A 797 16.38 -21.69 19.99
N TYR A 798 16.29 -20.73 19.07
CA TYR A 798 16.09 -19.35 19.46
C TYR A 798 14.61 -19.15 19.83
N VAL A 799 14.36 -18.73 21.07
CA VAL A 799 13.02 -18.40 21.56
C VAL A 799 12.80 -16.91 21.39
N VAL A 800 11.81 -16.53 20.58
CA VAL A 800 11.46 -15.14 20.36
C VAL A 800 10.74 -14.59 21.59
N GLU A 801 11.26 -13.52 22.17
CA GLU A 801 10.68 -12.86 23.34
C GLU A 801 9.59 -11.82 22.94
N LYS A 802 8.82 -11.37 23.94
CA LYS A 802 7.78 -10.33 23.73
C LYS A 802 8.45 -9.01 23.36
N PRO A 803 8.12 -8.40 22.20
CA PRO A 803 8.72 -7.13 21.79
C PRO A 803 8.23 -5.97 22.67
N TRP A 804 9.00 -4.88 22.67
CA TRP A 804 8.64 -3.66 23.37
C TRP A 804 7.26 -3.15 22.99
N GLU A 805 6.44 -2.84 23.98
CA GLU A 805 5.14 -2.22 23.80
C GLU A 805 5.31 -0.69 23.74
N ILE A 806 5.07 -0.11 22.57
CA ILE A 806 5.14 1.33 22.34
C ILE A 806 4.04 2.02 23.13
N PRO A 807 4.33 3.15 23.81
CA PRO A 807 3.32 3.90 24.58
C PRO A 807 2.10 4.26 23.75
N SER A 808 0.92 4.16 24.34
CA SER A 808 -0.34 4.57 23.69
C SER A 808 -0.38 6.08 23.44
N TRP A 809 -1.07 6.47 22.37
CA TRP A 809 -1.17 7.87 21.99
C TRP A 809 -2.53 8.20 21.34
N SER A 810 -2.83 9.50 21.29
CA SER A 810 -4.01 9.99 20.58
C SER A 810 -3.73 11.30 19.87
N THR A 811 -4.46 11.55 18.78
CA THR A 811 -4.41 12.82 18.04
C THR A 811 -5.82 13.38 17.84
N PHE A 812 -5.89 14.69 17.71
CA PHE A 812 -7.08 15.41 17.30
C PHE A 812 -6.83 16.12 15.99
N ASP A 813 -7.73 15.90 15.04
CA ASP A 813 -7.69 16.54 13.73
C ASP A 813 -8.96 17.39 13.58
N VAL A 814 -8.84 18.57 12.98
CA VAL A 814 -9.99 19.43 12.69
C VAL A 814 -9.95 19.87 11.23
N SER A 815 -11.14 20.00 10.63
CA SER A 815 -11.27 20.60 9.31
C SER A 815 -12.50 21.47 9.20
N ALA A 816 -12.43 22.46 8.32
CA ALA A 816 -13.54 23.34 7.99
C ALA A 816 -13.62 23.52 6.49
N GLY A 817 -14.82 23.52 5.95
CA GLY A 817 -15.08 23.79 4.54
C GLY A 817 -16.28 24.73 4.37
N TYR A 818 -16.12 25.77 3.56
CA TYR A 818 -17.20 26.67 3.21
C TYR A 818 -17.37 26.74 1.70
N THR A 819 -18.55 26.37 1.24
CA THR A 819 -18.91 26.38 -0.18
C THR A 819 -19.92 27.48 -0.46
N PHE A 820 -19.65 28.31 -1.45
CA PHE A 820 -20.52 29.40 -1.86
C PHE A 820 -20.57 29.51 -3.39
N ASP A 821 -21.67 29.98 -3.90
CA ASP A 821 -21.95 30.06 -5.33
C ASP A 821 -21.75 31.49 -5.87
N PHE A 822 -20.99 31.62 -6.96
CA PHE A 822 -20.85 32.84 -7.76
C PHE A 822 -21.51 32.63 -9.14
N GLY A 823 -22.78 32.86 -9.23
CA GLY A 823 -23.50 32.61 -10.47
C GLY A 823 -23.39 31.13 -10.90
N LYS A 824 -22.62 30.87 -11.96
CA LYS A 824 -22.38 29.50 -12.45
C LYS A 824 -21.14 28.82 -11.85
N ILE A 825 -20.34 29.56 -11.12
CA ILE A 825 -19.11 29.05 -10.49
C ILE A 825 -19.38 28.79 -9.03
N ARG A 826 -18.98 27.64 -8.55
CA ARG A 826 -19.01 27.27 -7.14
C ARG A 826 -17.60 27.34 -6.57
N ALA A 827 -17.41 28.13 -5.52
CA ALA A 827 -16.13 28.19 -4.80
C ALA A 827 -16.22 27.41 -3.49
N THR A 828 -15.19 26.67 -3.16
CA THR A 828 -15.04 25.97 -1.87
C THR A 828 -13.69 26.37 -1.29
N LEU A 829 -13.72 26.99 -0.11
CA LEU A 829 -12.56 27.22 0.74
C LEU A 829 -12.54 26.15 1.81
N SER A 830 -11.45 25.41 1.95
CA SER A 830 -11.29 24.39 2.97
C SER A 830 -9.94 24.52 3.68
N GLY A 831 -9.93 24.16 4.97
CA GLY A 831 -8.72 24.13 5.78
C GLY A 831 -8.72 22.91 6.70
N ASN A 832 -7.54 22.38 6.92
CA ASN A 832 -7.31 21.20 7.75
C ASN A 832 -6.16 21.48 8.72
N VAL A 833 -6.31 21.02 9.96
CA VAL A 833 -5.22 20.96 10.95
C VAL A 833 -5.20 19.53 11.49
N ASN A 834 -4.12 18.82 11.21
CA ASN A 834 -3.90 17.48 11.75
C ASN A 834 -3.01 17.58 12.98
N ASN A 835 -3.23 16.69 13.95
CA ASN A 835 -2.55 16.71 15.24
C ASN A 835 -2.60 18.11 15.87
N LEU A 836 -3.82 18.61 16.09
CA LEU A 836 -4.12 19.97 16.56
C LEU A 836 -3.30 20.38 17.79
N PHE A 837 -3.10 19.46 18.74
CA PHE A 837 -2.39 19.70 19.98
C PHE A 837 -0.87 19.48 19.89
N ASN A 838 -0.37 19.19 18.69
CA ASN A 838 1.05 18.90 18.45
C ASN A 838 1.58 17.78 19.36
N GLN A 839 0.77 16.74 19.56
CA GLN A 839 1.14 15.58 20.38
C GLN A 839 2.35 14.87 19.76
N GLU A 840 3.40 14.69 20.55
CA GLU A 840 4.53 13.85 20.18
C GLU A 840 4.22 12.39 20.53
N TYR A 841 4.45 11.49 19.58
CA TYR A 841 4.19 10.06 19.76
C TYR A 841 5.09 9.22 18.88
N ILE A 842 5.33 7.99 19.32
CA ILE A 842 6.08 7.00 18.54
C ILE A 842 5.06 6.19 17.73
N ALA A 843 5.15 6.30 16.40
CA ALA A 843 4.28 5.59 15.47
C ALA A 843 4.75 4.14 15.22
N ASP A 844 6.09 3.96 15.14
CA ASP A 844 6.70 2.64 14.92
C ASP A 844 8.12 2.62 15.49
N ALA A 845 8.65 1.44 15.76
CA ALA A 845 10.02 1.24 16.18
C ALA A 845 10.47 -0.18 15.83
N ARG A 846 11.79 -0.40 15.75
CA ARG A 846 12.38 -1.73 15.71
C ARG A 846 12.76 -2.13 17.14
N ASP A 847 12.36 -3.32 17.52
CA ASP A 847 12.67 -3.89 18.83
C ASP A 847 14.18 -4.05 19.03
N GLY A 848 14.62 -3.86 20.23
CA GLY A 848 16.02 -3.95 20.62
C GLY A 848 16.36 -5.23 21.39
N SER A 849 17.63 -5.37 21.76
CA SER A 849 18.15 -6.56 22.43
C SER A 849 17.53 -6.85 23.81
N ASN A 850 17.04 -5.83 24.49
CA ASN A 850 16.42 -5.97 25.81
C ASN A 850 14.88 -5.88 25.76
N HIS A 851 14.31 -5.79 24.58
CA HIS A 851 12.85 -5.66 24.38
C HIS A 851 12.25 -4.46 25.13
N ASP A 852 12.98 -3.34 25.16
CA ASP A 852 12.62 -2.14 25.88
C ASP A 852 12.88 -0.85 25.04
N TRP A 853 12.45 0.29 25.59
CA TRP A 853 12.62 1.60 24.93
C TRP A 853 14.09 2.05 24.85
N GLU A 854 14.98 1.53 25.71
CA GLU A 854 16.40 1.94 25.76
C GLU A 854 17.20 1.35 24.61
N THR A 855 16.86 0.13 24.23
CA THR A 855 17.54 -0.62 23.18
C THR A 855 16.79 -0.59 21.85
N ALA A 856 15.53 -0.12 21.83
CA ALA A 856 14.76 0.04 20.60
C ALA A 856 15.47 0.98 19.62
N THR A 857 15.53 0.59 18.36
CA THR A 857 16.16 1.34 17.28
C THR A 857 15.15 1.69 16.19
N ARG A 858 15.58 2.46 15.19
CA ARG A 858 14.70 2.90 14.09
C ARG A 858 13.37 3.45 14.61
N VAL A 859 13.44 4.24 15.68
CA VAL A 859 12.27 4.82 16.30
C VAL A 859 11.69 5.89 15.37
N ILE A 860 10.43 5.76 15.01
CA ILE A 860 9.71 6.64 14.08
C ILE A 860 8.69 7.42 14.87
N TYR A 861 8.94 8.71 15.03
CA TYR A 861 7.95 9.62 15.58
C TYR A 861 6.93 10.01 14.54
N GLY A 862 5.66 10.11 14.96
CA GLY A 862 4.61 10.65 14.12
C GLY A 862 4.82 12.14 13.83
N TRP A 863 4.20 12.62 12.76
CA TRP A 863 4.29 14.04 12.45
C TRP A 863 3.60 14.89 13.53
N GLY A 864 4.21 16.00 13.86
CA GLY A 864 3.60 17.03 14.66
C GLY A 864 2.40 17.68 13.96
N ARG A 865 2.02 18.86 14.41
CA ARG A 865 0.91 19.60 13.82
C ARG A 865 1.20 20.02 12.38
N THR A 866 0.32 19.59 11.46
CA THR A 866 0.34 20.03 10.06
C THR A 866 -0.96 20.73 9.71
N TYR A 867 -0.89 21.73 8.83
CA TYR A 867 -2.06 22.46 8.37
C TYR A 867 -2.03 22.72 6.87
N THR A 868 -3.22 22.77 6.29
CA THR A 868 -3.39 23.13 4.88
C THR A 868 -4.61 24.00 4.68
N VAL A 869 -4.54 24.86 3.66
CA VAL A 869 -5.68 25.62 3.16
C VAL A 869 -5.79 25.38 1.67
N ARG A 870 -7.01 25.17 1.15
CA ARG A 870 -7.28 24.93 -0.25
C ARG A 870 -8.45 25.76 -0.74
N LEU A 871 -8.30 26.37 -1.91
CA LEU A 871 -9.36 27.03 -2.64
C LEU A 871 -9.64 26.26 -3.94
N LYS A 872 -10.91 25.94 -4.18
CA LYS A 872 -11.39 25.19 -5.34
C LYS A 872 -12.50 25.95 -6.03
N PHE A 873 -12.40 26.13 -7.34
CA PHE A 873 -13.45 26.68 -8.20
C PHE A 873 -13.97 25.58 -9.12
N SER A 874 -15.29 25.34 -9.07
CA SER A 874 -15.96 24.34 -9.90
C SER A 874 -16.97 25.03 -10.83
N PHE A 875 -17.09 24.55 -12.07
CA PHE A 875 -17.90 25.15 -13.14
C PHE A 875 -18.63 24.12 -13.98
#